data_6cff24cd09a13561e7cb83927857e294
#
_entry.id   6cff24cd09a13561e7cb83927857e294
#
_cell.length_a   1.000
_cell.length_b   1.000
_cell.length_c   1.000
_cell.angle_alpha   90.00
_cell.angle_beta   90.00
_cell.angle_gamma   90.00
#
_symmetry.space_group_name_H-M   'P 1'
#
loop_
_entity.id
_entity.type
_entity.pdbx_description
1 polymer ?
#
loop_
_entity_poly.entity_id
_entity_poly.type
_entity_poly.pdbx_seq_one_letter_code
_entity_poly.pdbx_strand_id
1 'polypeptide(L)'
;MNSIRKKYKAFSLAELIIAVAIFGLISAFLTLLVVDSTRAYENTYARSKATSLVKEIYSTLKLLKTDNWFEVTKHTGLGPKHLIFEEGEYKIADGEKVEGLLTYFFTVDLAQRDTDGKIVEEGGNTDAHTRVISVNIKWKDRVGKEHVINPKLYLNDWHVNTFTFTSMEDFQPGGHTDTTASESFTGGELRLQSVFYPNWCRPERSMSSYDIPGEAYAKSIFAEVGYAYLGTRGGNVGDPFTKLIIQGVNPTTLTVEGTFQGYRINDIFVEGNYAYLATSDDEKEIVILDISSVPYQEVGHVNAPDQWNNDARSVFVKGNVGYLTQSTYVRSFDLSSKTGSRPILNSISISLIPWIASVSQIHVKDNYLYASLDWDWYELAILDVSNPSKMKILSRTSVNNQQVYDMYVSDDGNRVYFGTNYSSSEHEFFIIDTSVKNIKCPIIASRKVDMTVRGISVVEDGNVVVLVGTSGQEYQVFSITDETNPVKCGGMSIPSGVYDIQSVLDPQGNAFSYILTGDKHQEFTIIRGGPGGGDEDTGNGFVPTGSYISAIQDSKTSNSTYYTLSLQTDIPEGTQMGIQIRIGDSPTMQGVPWKGPDGTNGTYYSTSSTYSLPPGTKGRYFQYKVDFTGDTVNSPMLEELIISYEK
;
A
#
# COMPACT_ATOMS: atom_id res chain seq x y z
N MET A 1 -10.56 -101.53 54.13
CA MET A 1 -10.59 -100.10 54.47
C MET A 1 -9.23 -99.51 54.18
N ASN A 2 -9.03 -98.98 52.99
CA ASN A 2 -7.75 -98.32 52.58
C ASN A 2 -7.92 -96.84 52.64
N SER A 3 -7.25 -96.22 53.59
CA SER A 3 -7.23 -94.80 53.78
C SER A 3 -6.15 -94.17 52.82
N ILE A 4 -6.57 -93.45 51.86
CA ILE A 4 -5.71 -92.66 50.98
C ILE A 4 -5.30 -91.39 51.73
N ARG A 5 -4.09 -91.38 52.29
CA ARG A 5 -3.46 -90.13 52.78
C ARG A 5 -2.99 -89.30 51.59
N LYS A 6 -3.67 -88.21 51.27
CA LYS A 6 -3.11 -87.15 50.37
C LYS A 6 -1.96 -86.46 51.06
N LYS A 7 -0.72 -86.63 50.52
CA LYS A 7 0.44 -85.85 50.91
C LYS A 7 0.29 -84.43 50.32
N TYR A 8 0.05 -83.51 51.16
CA TYR A 8 0.25 -82.06 50.77
C TYR A 8 1.72 -81.77 50.71
N LYS A 9 2.22 -81.42 49.55
CA LYS A 9 3.58 -80.84 49.42
C LYS A 9 3.55 -79.44 50.03
N ALA A 10 4.39 -79.21 51.02
CA ALA A 10 4.60 -77.86 51.53
C ALA A 10 5.37 -76.99 50.47
N PHE A 11 4.86 -75.83 50.25
CA PHE A 11 5.54 -74.84 49.33
C PHE A 11 6.86 -74.49 49.91
N SER A 12 7.90 -74.34 49.04
CA SER A 12 9.21 -73.81 49.44
C SER A 12 9.10 -72.31 49.65
N LEU A 13 9.93 -71.74 50.51
CA LEU A 13 9.98 -70.32 50.75
C LEU A 13 10.23 -69.56 49.45
N ALA A 14 11.00 -70.13 48.55
CA ALA A 14 11.29 -69.55 47.22
C ALA A 14 10.05 -69.48 46.33
N GLU A 15 9.22 -70.53 46.31
CA GLU A 15 7.95 -70.53 45.55
C GLU A 15 6.93 -69.56 46.11
N LEU A 16 6.93 -69.29 47.41
CA LEU A 16 6.06 -68.29 48.04
C LEU A 16 6.52 -66.86 47.64
N ILE A 17 7.86 -66.61 47.67
CA ILE A 17 8.41 -65.32 47.26
C ILE A 17 8.11 -65.06 45.80
N ILE A 18 8.28 -66.03 44.92
CA ILE A 18 8.04 -65.88 43.47
C ILE A 18 6.51 -65.64 43.25
N ALA A 19 5.65 -66.36 43.95
CA ALA A 19 4.20 -66.20 43.84
C ALA A 19 3.78 -64.77 44.28
N VAL A 20 4.33 -64.24 45.38
CA VAL A 20 4.04 -62.89 45.86
C VAL A 20 4.59 -61.85 44.89
N ALA A 21 5.77 -62.07 44.33
CA ALA A 21 6.35 -61.18 43.35
C ALA A 21 5.51 -61.12 42.06
N ILE A 22 5.08 -62.27 41.54
CA ILE A 22 4.20 -62.39 40.37
C ILE A 22 2.86 -61.75 40.67
N PHE A 23 2.28 -62.00 41.84
CA PHE A 23 1.02 -61.37 42.25
C PHE A 23 1.12 -59.86 42.34
N GLY A 24 2.27 -59.35 42.88
CA GLY A 24 2.59 -57.91 42.94
C GLY A 24 2.68 -57.28 41.54
N LEU A 25 3.39 -57.95 40.62
CA LEU A 25 3.48 -57.48 39.21
C LEU A 25 2.13 -57.49 38.49
N ILE A 26 1.32 -58.56 38.66
CA ILE A 26 0.00 -58.66 38.05
C ILE A 26 -0.92 -57.56 38.63
N SER A 27 -0.88 -57.36 39.95
CA SER A 27 -1.67 -56.33 40.62
C SER A 27 -1.28 -54.92 40.16
N ALA A 28 0.03 -54.64 40.01
CA ALA A 28 0.53 -53.37 39.48
C ALA A 28 0.07 -53.17 38.03
N PHE A 29 0.18 -54.20 37.18
CA PHE A 29 -0.29 -54.15 35.80
C PHE A 29 -1.79 -53.93 35.68
N LEU A 30 -2.59 -54.63 36.49
CA LEU A 30 -4.05 -54.44 36.53
C LEU A 30 -4.42 -53.04 37.01
N THR A 31 -3.70 -52.50 37.99
CA THR A 31 -3.90 -51.11 38.45
C THR A 31 -3.63 -50.11 37.35
N LEU A 32 -2.52 -50.27 36.62
CA LEU A 32 -2.18 -49.42 35.45
C LEU A 32 -3.26 -49.52 34.37
N LEU A 33 -3.74 -50.73 34.06
CA LEU A 33 -4.79 -50.98 33.07
C LEU A 33 -6.12 -50.31 33.46
N VAL A 34 -6.49 -50.37 34.74
CA VAL A 34 -7.70 -49.73 35.27
C VAL A 34 -7.54 -48.19 35.20
N VAL A 35 -6.38 -47.66 35.56
CA VAL A 35 -6.09 -46.22 35.49
C VAL A 35 -6.15 -45.71 34.04
N ASP A 36 -5.52 -46.42 33.11
CA ASP A 36 -5.53 -46.04 31.70
C ASP A 36 -6.90 -46.19 31.07
N SER A 37 -7.65 -47.25 31.41
CA SER A 37 -9.03 -47.44 30.98
C SER A 37 -9.96 -46.33 31.50
N THR A 38 -9.79 -45.92 32.75
CA THR A 38 -10.57 -44.84 33.36
C THR A 38 -10.26 -43.52 32.69
N ARG A 39 -8.96 -43.24 32.42
CA ARG A 39 -8.54 -42.05 31.69
C ARG A 39 -9.11 -42.00 30.26
N ALA A 40 -9.05 -43.12 29.54
CA ALA A 40 -9.62 -43.23 28.19
C ALA A 40 -11.13 -43.01 28.21
N TYR A 41 -11.83 -43.57 29.21
CA TYR A 41 -13.27 -43.37 29.39
C TYR A 41 -13.62 -41.91 29.66
N GLU A 42 -12.94 -41.25 30.61
CA GLU A 42 -13.18 -39.84 30.96
C GLU A 42 -12.91 -38.90 29.78
N ASN A 43 -11.80 -39.15 29.05
CA ASN A 43 -11.48 -38.33 27.88
C ASN A 43 -12.50 -38.54 26.74
N THR A 44 -12.95 -39.80 26.55
CA THR A 44 -14.00 -40.11 25.57
C THR A 44 -15.33 -39.48 25.97
N TYR A 45 -15.65 -39.49 27.26
CA TYR A 45 -16.86 -38.87 27.81
C TYR A 45 -16.82 -37.34 27.63
N ALA A 46 -15.70 -36.68 27.99
CA ALA A 46 -15.52 -35.24 27.81
C ALA A 46 -15.61 -34.86 26.33
N ARG A 47 -14.95 -35.60 25.43
CA ARG A 47 -15.03 -35.41 23.98
C ARG A 47 -16.46 -35.60 23.44
N SER A 48 -17.19 -36.58 23.93
CA SER A 48 -18.59 -36.79 23.55
C SER A 48 -19.48 -35.63 24.00
N LYS A 49 -19.28 -35.14 25.22
CA LYS A 49 -19.96 -33.95 25.76
C LYS A 49 -19.62 -32.71 24.94
N ALA A 50 -18.33 -32.49 24.62
CA ALA A 50 -17.90 -31.38 23.79
C ALA A 50 -18.54 -31.44 22.38
N THR A 51 -18.61 -32.62 21.78
CA THR A 51 -19.29 -32.80 20.48
C THR A 51 -20.79 -32.51 20.55
N SER A 52 -21.44 -32.91 21.65
CA SER A 52 -22.87 -32.61 21.91
C SER A 52 -23.08 -31.10 22.06
N LEU A 53 -22.17 -30.40 22.76
CA LEU A 53 -22.24 -28.97 22.96
C LEU A 53 -22.06 -28.22 21.62
N VAL A 54 -21.15 -28.68 20.72
CA VAL A 54 -21.04 -28.12 19.36
C VAL A 54 -22.37 -28.19 18.62
N LYS A 55 -23.05 -29.35 18.70
CA LYS A 55 -24.38 -29.54 18.06
C LYS A 55 -25.44 -28.63 18.66
N GLU A 56 -25.43 -28.48 19.97
CA GLU A 56 -26.34 -27.59 20.68
C GLU A 56 -26.12 -26.14 20.27
N ILE A 57 -24.87 -25.66 20.29
CA ILE A 57 -24.51 -24.31 19.83
C ILE A 57 -25.01 -24.10 18.41
N TYR A 58 -24.72 -25.01 17.49
CA TYR A 58 -25.15 -24.88 16.10
C TYR A 58 -26.67 -24.89 15.93
N SER A 59 -27.39 -25.80 16.60
CA SER A 59 -28.84 -25.86 16.50
C SER A 59 -29.51 -24.61 17.08
N THR A 60 -28.97 -24.08 18.18
CA THR A 60 -29.47 -22.85 18.80
C THR A 60 -29.20 -21.63 17.92
N LEU A 61 -27.99 -21.50 17.37
CA LEU A 61 -27.68 -20.42 16.42
C LEU A 61 -28.53 -20.52 15.15
N LYS A 62 -28.84 -21.74 14.69
CA LYS A 62 -29.75 -21.94 13.56
C LYS A 62 -31.20 -21.57 13.91
N LEU A 63 -31.62 -21.79 15.15
CA LEU A 63 -32.92 -21.33 15.62
C LEU A 63 -32.98 -19.80 15.68
N LEU A 64 -32.00 -19.15 16.32
CA LEU A 64 -31.89 -17.69 16.38
C LEU A 64 -31.87 -17.05 14.99
N LYS A 65 -31.14 -17.69 14.05
CA LYS A 65 -31.13 -17.30 12.65
C LYS A 65 -32.53 -17.32 12.01
N THR A 66 -33.31 -18.35 12.29
CA THR A 66 -34.67 -18.54 11.71
C THR A 66 -35.62 -17.47 12.21
N ASP A 67 -35.47 -17.05 13.46
CA ASP A 67 -36.28 -15.98 14.06
C ASP A 67 -35.83 -14.62 13.60
N ASN A 68 -34.51 -14.35 13.60
CA ASN A 68 -33.93 -13.11 13.13
C ASN A 68 -32.43 -13.30 12.80
N TRP A 69 -32.06 -13.19 11.50
CA TRP A 69 -30.68 -13.29 11.04
C TRP A 69 -29.74 -12.29 11.74
N PHE A 70 -30.25 -11.09 12.05
CA PHE A 70 -29.50 -10.08 12.76
C PHE A 70 -29.02 -10.52 14.14
N GLU A 71 -29.79 -11.33 14.86
CA GLU A 71 -29.39 -11.81 16.19
C GLU A 71 -28.07 -12.60 16.20
N VAL A 72 -27.69 -13.15 15.04
CA VAL A 72 -26.40 -13.81 14.86
C VAL A 72 -25.37 -12.83 14.29
N THR A 73 -25.74 -12.05 13.28
CA THR A 73 -24.79 -11.22 12.51
C THR A 73 -24.30 -9.99 13.25
N LYS A 74 -25.07 -9.43 14.19
CA LYS A 74 -24.63 -8.30 15.03
C LYS A 74 -23.40 -8.62 15.89
N HIS A 75 -23.01 -9.89 15.99
CA HIS A 75 -21.83 -10.35 16.72
C HIS A 75 -20.62 -10.61 15.82
N THR A 76 -20.71 -10.30 14.52
CA THR A 76 -19.61 -10.51 13.55
C THR A 76 -18.38 -9.69 13.93
N GLY A 77 -17.22 -10.37 14.05
CA GLY A 77 -15.94 -9.72 14.39
C GLY A 77 -15.79 -9.26 15.85
N LEU A 78 -16.80 -9.44 16.69
CA LEU A 78 -16.83 -8.89 18.06
C LEU A 78 -16.20 -9.80 19.14
N GLY A 79 -15.33 -10.73 18.77
CA GLY A 79 -14.60 -11.59 19.69
C GLY A 79 -15.40 -12.75 20.28
N PRO A 80 -14.94 -13.37 21.40
CA PRO A 80 -15.55 -14.55 21.98
C PRO A 80 -16.98 -14.34 22.47
N LYS A 81 -17.87 -15.30 22.18
CA LYS A 81 -19.30 -15.31 22.56
C LYS A 81 -19.69 -16.67 23.12
N HIS A 82 -20.75 -16.70 23.92
CA HIS A 82 -21.36 -17.93 24.38
C HIS A 82 -22.90 -17.83 24.44
N LEU A 83 -23.58 -18.96 24.55
CA LEU A 83 -25.03 -18.98 24.66
C LEU A 83 -25.47 -18.88 26.13
N ILE A 84 -26.50 -18.07 26.35
CA ILE A 84 -27.25 -17.99 27.59
C ILE A 84 -28.73 -18.27 27.34
N PHE A 85 -29.45 -18.78 28.34
CA PHE A 85 -30.90 -18.95 28.30
C PHE A 85 -31.51 -18.10 29.41
N GLU A 86 -32.23 -17.05 29.04
CA GLU A 86 -32.84 -16.10 29.95
C GLU A 86 -34.26 -15.78 29.50
N GLU A 87 -35.17 -15.65 30.45
CA GLU A 87 -36.58 -15.29 30.19
C GLU A 87 -37.32 -16.21 29.20
N GLY A 88 -36.85 -17.45 29.04
CA GLY A 88 -37.44 -18.41 28.08
C GLY A 88 -36.86 -18.38 26.69
N GLU A 89 -35.85 -17.55 26.43
CA GLU A 89 -35.23 -17.38 25.13
C GLU A 89 -33.71 -17.57 25.20
N TYR A 90 -33.13 -18.04 24.09
CA TYR A 90 -31.68 -18.08 23.92
C TYR A 90 -31.16 -16.72 23.46
N LYS A 91 -30.08 -16.30 24.10
CA LYS A 91 -29.34 -15.07 23.75
C LYS A 91 -27.85 -15.35 23.57
N ILE A 92 -27.15 -14.49 22.85
CA ILE A 92 -25.71 -14.54 22.70
C ILE A 92 -25.10 -13.51 23.64
N ALA A 93 -24.19 -13.95 24.51
CA ALA A 93 -23.47 -13.11 25.47
C ALA A 93 -21.96 -13.10 25.22
N ASP A 94 -21.28 -12.09 25.74
CA ASP A 94 -19.83 -11.88 25.55
C ASP A 94 -19.00 -12.82 26.44
N GLY A 95 -17.84 -13.24 25.91
CA GLY A 95 -16.81 -13.98 26.64
C GLY A 95 -16.90 -15.50 26.55
N GLU A 96 -16.13 -16.18 27.41
CA GLU A 96 -16.07 -17.62 27.53
C GLU A 96 -17.06 -18.09 28.64
N LYS A 97 -17.63 -19.28 28.50
CA LYS A 97 -18.48 -19.92 29.49
C LYS A 97 -17.89 -21.24 29.97
N VAL A 98 -17.99 -21.46 31.29
CA VAL A 98 -17.62 -22.74 31.89
C VAL A 98 -18.88 -23.55 32.15
N GLU A 99 -18.95 -24.75 31.58
CA GLU A 99 -20.06 -25.68 31.75
C GLU A 99 -19.57 -27.08 32.15
N GLY A 100 -19.63 -27.36 33.42
CA GLY A 100 -19.06 -28.56 34.01
C GLY A 100 -17.55 -28.64 33.87
N LEU A 101 -17.06 -29.62 33.09
CA LEU A 101 -15.62 -29.79 32.81
C LEU A 101 -15.14 -29.03 31.57
N LEU A 102 -16.05 -28.42 30.81
CA LEU A 102 -15.78 -27.77 29.56
C LEU A 102 -15.75 -26.25 29.73
N THR A 103 -14.80 -25.60 29.07
CA THR A 103 -14.81 -24.15 28.84
C THR A 103 -14.99 -23.94 27.36
N TYR A 104 -15.95 -23.10 26.98
CA TYR A 104 -16.22 -22.88 25.57
C TYR A 104 -16.54 -21.43 25.24
N PHE A 105 -16.26 -21.09 24.01
CA PHE A 105 -16.76 -19.91 23.34
C PHE A 105 -16.88 -20.19 21.83
N PHE A 106 -17.51 -19.28 21.10
CA PHE A 106 -17.49 -19.25 19.64
C PHE A 106 -17.27 -17.81 19.15
N THR A 107 -16.72 -17.68 17.93
CA THR A 107 -16.68 -16.41 17.19
C THR A 107 -17.61 -16.48 16.00
N VAL A 108 -18.07 -15.33 15.56
CA VAL A 108 -18.91 -15.14 14.37
C VAL A 108 -18.12 -14.29 13.41
N ASP A 109 -17.75 -14.82 12.27
CA ASP A 109 -16.93 -14.13 11.27
C ASP A 109 -17.57 -14.22 9.88
N LEU A 110 -17.19 -13.33 8.95
CA LEU A 110 -17.63 -13.42 7.56
C LEU A 110 -16.93 -14.57 6.85
N ALA A 111 -17.67 -15.32 6.03
CA ALA A 111 -17.06 -16.30 5.14
C ALA A 111 -16.39 -15.60 3.95
N GLN A 112 -15.36 -16.22 3.40
CA GLN A 112 -14.71 -15.80 2.16
C GLN A 112 -14.94 -16.84 1.06
N ARG A 113 -15.11 -16.40 -0.19
CA ARG A 113 -15.24 -17.26 -1.36
C ARG A 113 -14.20 -16.94 -2.42
N ASP A 114 -13.66 -17.97 -3.05
CA ASP A 114 -12.81 -17.83 -4.22
C ASP A 114 -13.63 -17.43 -5.48
N THR A 115 -12.94 -17.25 -6.59
CA THR A 115 -13.54 -16.91 -7.88
C THR A 115 -14.53 -17.97 -8.41
N ASP A 116 -14.42 -19.21 -7.92
CA ASP A 116 -15.32 -20.31 -8.26
C ASP A 116 -16.52 -20.40 -7.30
N GLY A 117 -16.64 -19.50 -6.32
CA GLY A 117 -17.70 -19.46 -5.31
C GLY A 117 -17.54 -20.47 -4.17
N LYS A 118 -16.38 -21.13 -4.04
CA LYS A 118 -16.10 -22.04 -2.93
C LYS A 118 -15.66 -21.27 -1.71
N ILE A 119 -16.10 -21.71 -0.52
CA ILE A 119 -15.64 -21.13 0.74
C ILE A 119 -14.15 -21.45 0.93
N VAL A 120 -13.35 -20.40 1.18
CA VAL A 120 -11.92 -20.48 1.46
C VAL A 120 -11.63 -19.88 2.84
N GLU A 121 -10.49 -20.25 3.42
CA GLU A 121 -10.11 -19.73 4.74
C GLU A 121 -9.53 -18.33 4.69
N GLU A 122 -8.81 -18.00 3.62
CA GLU A 122 -8.13 -16.71 3.39
C GLU A 122 -8.05 -16.41 1.89
N GLY A 123 -7.92 -15.13 1.52
CA GLY A 123 -7.65 -14.69 0.14
C GLY A 123 -8.85 -14.73 -0.80
N GLY A 124 -10.07 -14.81 -0.28
CA GLY A 124 -11.29 -14.77 -1.07
C GLY A 124 -12.09 -13.48 -0.87
N ASN A 125 -13.11 -13.28 -1.71
CA ASN A 125 -14.07 -12.21 -1.55
C ASN A 125 -15.03 -12.51 -0.37
N THR A 126 -15.37 -11.49 0.39
CA THR A 126 -16.27 -11.61 1.54
C THR A 126 -17.68 -11.98 1.11
N ASP A 127 -18.27 -13.01 1.75
CA ASP A 127 -19.66 -13.42 1.53
C ASP A 127 -20.58 -12.86 2.63
N ALA A 128 -21.34 -11.83 2.30
CA ALA A 128 -22.26 -11.18 3.23
C ALA A 128 -23.42 -12.09 3.71
N HIS A 129 -23.71 -13.16 2.98
CA HIS A 129 -24.79 -14.11 3.27
C HIS A 129 -24.36 -15.33 4.07
N THR A 130 -23.06 -15.48 4.36
CA THR A 130 -22.54 -16.63 5.10
C THR A 130 -21.70 -16.19 6.29
N ARG A 131 -21.98 -16.76 7.46
CA ARG A 131 -21.14 -16.59 8.66
C ARG A 131 -20.41 -17.87 8.97
N VAL A 132 -19.13 -17.73 9.34
CA VAL A 132 -18.30 -18.79 9.89
C VAL A 132 -18.41 -18.72 11.40
N ILE A 133 -18.90 -19.79 12.01
CA ILE A 133 -18.94 -19.93 13.46
C ILE A 133 -17.77 -20.82 13.86
N SER A 134 -16.75 -20.23 14.45
CA SER A 134 -15.58 -20.97 14.96
C SER A 134 -15.79 -21.28 16.43
N VAL A 135 -16.14 -22.53 16.74
CA VAL A 135 -16.39 -22.98 18.13
C VAL A 135 -15.07 -23.43 18.73
N ASN A 136 -14.76 -22.99 19.92
CA ASN A 136 -13.60 -23.43 20.70
C ASN A 136 -14.07 -24.05 22.01
N ILE A 137 -13.77 -25.34 22.23
CA ILE A 137 -14.11 -26.03 23.46
C ILE A 137 -12.86 -26.67 24.04
N LYS A 138 -12.57 -26.33 25.29
CA LYS A 138 -11.37 -26.77 26.03
C LYS A 138 -11.77 -27.57 27.25
N TRP A 139 -10.98 -28.59 27.60
CA TRP A 139 -11.07 -29.30 28.89
C TRP A 139 -9.69 -29.80 29.31
N LYS A 140 -9.54 -30.04 30.61
CA LYS A 140 -8.31 -30.63 31.15
C LYS A 140 -8.61 -32.05 31.63
N ASP A 141 -7.74 -32.98 31.31
CA ASP A 141 -7.77 -34.32 31.90
C ASP A 141 -7.21 -34.28 33.34
N ARG A 142 -7.30 -35.43 34.03
CA ARG A 142 -6.83 -35.53 35.44
C ARG A 142 -5.35 -35.25 35.66
N VAL A 143 -4.53 -35.36 34.62
CA VAL A 143 -3.09 -35.02 34.68
C VAL A 143 -2.85 -33.56 34.32
N GLY A 144 -3.89 -32.77 34.06
CA GLY A 144 -3.79 -31.35 33.74
C GLY A 144 -3.47 -31.06 32.26
N LYS A 145 -3.43 -32.07 31.38
CA LYS A 145 -3.24 -31.88 29.94
C LYS A 145 -4.51 -31.29 29.35
N GLU A 146 -4.32 -30.19 28.63
CA GLU A 146 -5.41 -29.52 27.93
C GLU A 146 -5.73 -30.22 26.60
N HIS A 147 -7.00 -30.36 26.34
CA HIS A 147 -7.58 -30.86 25.09
C HIS A 147 -8.48 -29.77 24.52
N VAL A 148 -8.43 -29.61 23.20
CA VAL A 148 -9.21 -28.59 22.48
C VAL A 148 -9.86 -29.20 21.24
N ILE A 149 -11.08 -28.78 20.94
CA ILE A 149 -11.71 -28.99 19.63
C ILE A 149 -12.17 -27.64 19.07
N ASN A 150 -11.88 -27.41 17.79
CA ASN A 150 -12.15 -26.15 17.12
C ASN A 150 -12.90 -26.38 15.78
N PRO A 151 -14.13 -26.88 15.79
CA PRO A 151 -14.89 -27.03 14.56
C PRO A 151 -15.32 -25.69 14.02
N LYS A 152 -15.28 -25.54 12.69
CA LYS A 152 -15.90 -24.45 11.95
C LYS A 152 -17.25 -24.89 11.42
N LEU A 153 -18.26 -24.06 11.64
CA LEU A 153 -19.63 -24.28 11.22
C LEU A 153 -20.04 -23.11 10.33
N TYR A 154 -20.93 -23.35 9.39
CA TYR A 154 -21.38 -22.32 8.46
C TYR A 154 -22.86 -22.11 8.58
N LEU A 155 -23.27 -20.86 8.76
CA LEU A 155 -24.66 -20.42 8.72
C LEU A 155 -24.81 -19.49 7.52
N ASN A 156 -25.81 -19.75 6.70
CA ASN A 156 -26.11 -18.92 5.53
C ASN A 156 -27.59 -18.52 5.51
N ASP A 157 -27.88 -17.38 4.93
CA ASP A 157 -29.23 -16.91 4.66
C ASP A 157 -29.37 -16.50 3.19
N TRP A 158 -30.05 -17.32 2.41
CA TRP A 158 -30.27 -17.11 0.99
C TRP A 158 -31.49 -16.22 0.68
N HIS A 159 -32.26 -15.85 1.69
CA HIS A 159 -33.44 -15.01 1.52
C HIS A 159 -33.15 -13.51 1.66
N VAL A 160 -32.03 -13.16 2.32
CA VAL A 160 -31.61 -11.77 2.51
C VAL A 160 -30.80 -11.31 1.31
N ASN A 161 -31.23 -10.22 0.69
CA ASN A 161 -30.45 -9.46 -0.30
C ASN A 161 -29.76 -8.31 0.41
N THR A 162 -28.66 -7.81 -0.18
CA THR A 162 -27.95 -6.62 0.33
C THR A 162 -27.72 -5.61 -0.78
N PHE A 163 -27.73 -4.34 -0.41
CA PHE A 163 -26.97 -3.31 -1.12
C PHE A 163 -25.69 -3.08 -0.33
N THR A 164 -24.56 -3.20 -1.01
CA THR A 164 -23.23 -3.10 -0.40
C THR A 164 -22.47 -1.97 -1.08
N PHE A 165 -21.83 -1.12 -0.28
CA PHE A 165 -21.01 0.00 -0.70
C PHE A 165 -19.68 -0.13 0.01
N THR A 166 -18.64 -0.56 -0.72
CA THR A 166 -17.32 -0.90 -0.17
C THR A 166 -16.18 -0.49 -1.09
N SER A 167 -16.49 0.05 -2.27
CA SER A 167 -15.51 0.46 -3.25
C SER A 167 -15.67 1.93 -3.62
N MET A 168 -14.64 2.54 -4.15
CA MET A 168 -14.71 3.88 -4.70
C MET A 168 -15.81 3.99 -5.76
N GLU A 169 -15.98 2.96 -6.60
CA GLU A 169 -17.01 2.93 -7.65
C GLU A 169 -18.45 2.95 -7.07
N ASP A 170 -18.66 2.42 -5.86
CA ASP A 170 -19.97 2.43 -5.19
C ASP A 170 -20.31 3.82 -4.64
N PHE A 171 -19.33 4.58 -4.20
CA PHE A 171 -19.51 5.92 -3.63
C PHE A 171 -19.51 7.01 -4.71
N GLN A 172 -18.80 6.81 -5.83
CA GLN A 172 -18.65 7.82 -6.88
C GLN A 172 -19.97 8.29 -7.55
N PRO A 173 -21.01 7.44 -7.77
CA PRO A 173 -22.24 7.86 -8.45
C PRO A 173 -23.17 8.75 -7.65
N GLY A 174 -22.80 9.15 -6.45
CA GLY A 174 -23.62 10.01 -5.57
C GLY A 174 -23.48 11.50 -5.87
N GLY A 175 -24.24 12.31 -5.13
CA GLY A 175 -24.08 13.77 -5.09
C GLY A 175 -23.11 14.17 -4.00
N HIS A 176 -21.95 14.67 -4.38
CA HIS A 176 -20.90 15.15 -3.48
C HIS A 176 -21.03 16.66 -3.28
N THR A 177 -20.94 17.09 -2.03
CA THR A 177 -20.75 18.50 -1.65
C THR A 177 -19.60 18.53 -0.65
N ASP A 178 -18.46 19.05 -1.06
CA ASP A 178 -17.23 19.10 -0.26
C ASP A 178 -16.80 17.72 0.30
N THR A 179 -17.11 16.65 -0.43
CA THR A 179 -16.72 15.27 -0.13
C THR A 179 -16.08 14.61 -1.35
N THR A 180 -15.28 13.59 -1.13
CA THR A 180 -14.66 12.79 -2.18
C THR A 180 -14.75 11.30 -1.85
N ALA A 181 -14.90 10.48 -2.89
CA ALA A 181 -14.67 9.05 -2.81
C ALA A 181 -13.22 8.76 -3.19
N SER A 182 -12.53 7.94 -2.42
CA SER A 182 -11.14 7.52 -2.67
C SER A 182 -10.99 6.03 -2.45
N GLU A 183 -9.95 5.43 -3.01
CA GLU A 183 -9.58 4.06 -2.68
C GLU A 183 -8.66 4.06 -1.45
N SER A 184 -8.93 3.14 -0.53
CA SER A 184 -8.09 2.84 0.60
C SER A 184 -7.57 1.42 0.52
N PHE A 185 -6.66 1.05 1.44
CA PHE A 185 -6.14 -0.32 1.54
C PHE A 185 -7.25 -1.38 1.77
N THR A 186 -8.33 -0.99 2.41
CA THR A 186 -9.46 -1.88 2.75
C THR A 186 -10.59 -1.86 1.71
N GLY A 187 -10.51 -1.01 0.69
CA GLY A 187 -11.54 -0.80 -0.32
C GLY A 187 -11.72 0.69 -0.62
N GLY A 188 -12.97 1.09 -0.96
CA GLY A 188 -13.31 2.49 -1.14
C GLY A 188 -13.69 3.17 0.17
N GLU A 189 -13.42 4.44 0.28
CA GLU A 189 -13.82 5.28 1.41
C GLU A 189 -14.48 6.57 0.91
N LEU A 190 -15.40 7.08 1.71
CA LEU A 190 -16.03 8.38 1.51
C LEU A 190 -15.62 9.31 2.64
N ARG A 191 -15.04 10.47 2.31
CA ARG A 191 -14.52 11.44 3.28
C ARG A 191 -14.71 12.88 2.82
N LEU A 192 -14.35 13.83 3.67
CA LEU A 192 -14.29 15.24 3.32
C LEU A 192 -13.27 15.49 2.20
N GLN A 193 -13.56 16.46 1.34
CA GLN A 193 -12.62 16.90 0.32
C GLN A 193 -11.42 17.55 0.98
N SER A 194 -10.23 17.19 0.51
CA SER A 194 -9.01 17.89 0.88
C SER A 194 -9.03 19.31 0.35
N VAL A 195 -8.71 20.29 1.19
CA VAL A 195 -8.71 21.73 0.83
C VAL A 195 -7.36 22.23 0.39
N PHE A 196 -6.29 21.42 0.52
CA PHE A 196 -4.94 21.94 0.38
C PHE A 196 -4.14 21.30 -0.72
N TYR A 197 -3.36 22.17 -1.34
CA TYR A 197 -2.17 21.77 -2.06
C TYR A 197 -1.23 21.00 -1.12
N PRO A 198 -0.48 20.04 -1.65
CA PRO A 198 0.50 19.29 -0.87
C PRO A 198 1.41 20.21 -0.06
N ASN A 199 1.57 19.94 1.23
CA ASN A 199 2.47 20.74 2.06
C ASN A 199 3.90 20.17 2.05
N TRP A 200 4.58 20.35 0.97
CA TRP A 200 5.98 19.92 0.80
C TRP A 200 6.92 20.45 1.88
N CYS A 201 6.59 21.60 2.50
CA CYS A 201 7.41 22.21 3.53
C CYS A 201 7.44 21.47 4.86
N ARG A 202 6.66 20.39 5.00
CA ARG A 202 6.57 19.53 6.19
C ARG A 202 6.69 18.06 5.79
N PRO A 203 7.87 17.66 5.30
CA PRO A 203 8.06 16.30 4.84
C PRO A 203 8.05 15.32 6.01
N GLU A 204 7.39 14.17 5.81
CA GLU A 204 7.37 13.07 6.75
C GLU A 204 7.83 11.78 6.07
N ARG A 205 8.71 11.02 6.74
CA ARG A 205 9.17 9.74 6.21
C ARG A 205 8.06 8.70 6.37
N SER A 206 7.63 8.11 5.27
CA SER A 206 6.75 6.93 5.30
C SER A 206 7.44 5.75 5.97
N MET A 207 6.67 4.86 6.57
CA MET A 207 7.19 3.59 7.08
C MET A 207 7.48 2.59 5.96
N SER A 208 7.07 2.89 4.72
CA SER A 208 7.28 2.02 3.57
C SER A 208 8.63 2.27 2.94
N SER A 209 9.43 1.23 2.90
CA SER A 209 10.75 1.20 2.23
C SER A 209 10.93 -0.14 1.54
N TYR A 210 11.82 -0.17 0.55
CA TYR A 210 12.18 -1.40 -0.15
C TYR A 210 13.69 -1.61 -0.07
N ASP A 211 14.08 -2.80 0.36
CA ASP A 211 15.44 -3.31 0.40
C ASP A 211 15.73 -3.99 -0.96
N ILE A 212 16.60 -3.40 -1.75
CA ILE A 212 17.00 -3.96 -3.04
C ILE A 212 17.89 -5.18 -2.79
N PRO A 213 17.54 -6.37 -3.31
CA PRO A 213 18.31 -7.58 -3.05
C PRO A 213 19.79 -7.43 -3.40
N GLY A 214 20.66 -7.78 -2.46
CA GLY A 214 22.12 -7.69 -2.60
C GLY A 214 22.71 -6.43 -1.94
N GLU A 215 24.02 -6.23 -2.06
CA GLU A 215 24.71 -5.02 -1.58
C GLU A 215 24.86 -3.96 -2.70
N ALA A 216 23.90 -3.90 -3.63
CA ALA A 216 23.93 -2.98 -4.75
C ALA A 216 23.50 -1.57 -4.32
N TYR A 217 24.19 -0.54 -4.80
CA TYR A 217 23.75 0.83 -4.57
C TYR A 217 22.72 1.22 -5.64
N ALA A 218 21.54 1.64 -5.21
CA ALA A 218 20.59 2.29 -6.08
C ALA A 218 21.20 3.60 -6.62
N LYS A 219 21.06 3.81 -7.94
CA LYS A 219 21.76 4.90 -8.62
C LYS A 219 20.82 5.87 -9.31
N SER A 220 19.74 5.40 -9.89
CA SER A 220 18.77 6.18 -10.63
C SER A 220 17.36 5.71 -10.36
N ILE A 221 16.43 6.64 -10.27
CA ILE A 221 15.01 6.40 -10.17
C ILE A 221 14.26 7.12 -11.29
N PHE A 222 13.34 6.42 -11.91
CA PHE A 222 12.25 7.02 -12.67
C PHE A 222 10.94 6.63 -12.00
N ALA A 223 10.00 7.55 -11.89
CA ALA A 223 8.75 7.24 -11.21
C ALA A 223 7.54 7.94 -11.84
N GLU A 224 6.42 7.25 -11.74
CA GLU A 224 5.09 7.72 -12.08
C GLU A 224 4.17 7.46 -10.88
N VAL A 225 2.96 8.01 -10.90
CA VAL A 225 1.98 7.71 -9.86
C VAL A 225 1.72 6.21 -9.81
N GLY A 226 1.94 5.61 -8.64
CA GLY A 226 1.75 4.18 -8.41
C GLY A 226 2.91 3.27 -8.85
N TYR A 227 3.98 3.80 -9.46
CA TYR A 227 5.11 3.01 -9.91
C TYR A 227 6.46 3.69 -9.65
N ALA A 228 7.47 2.89 -9.31
CA ALA A 228 8.86 3.31 -9.31
C ALA A 228 9.73 2.29 -10.05
N TYR A 229 10.67 2.81 -10.83
CA TYR A 229 11.65 2.04 -11.61
C TYR A 229 13.02 2.35 -11.06
N LEU A 230 13.69 1.34 -10.53
CA LEU A 230 14.96 1.49 -9.81
C LEU A 230 16.10 0.90 -10.62
N GLY A 231 17.19 1.65 -10.73
CA GLY A 231 18.43 1.23 -11.36
C GLY A 231 19.57 1.14 -10.37
N THR A 232 20.33 0.02 -10.40
CA THR A 232 21.46 -0.17 -9.51
C THR A 232 22.77 -0.31 -10.26
N ARG A 233 23.88 0.06 -9.60
CA ARG A 233 25.25 -0.15 -10.06
C ARG A 233 25.88 -1.45 -9.58
N GLY A 234 25.14 -2.30 -8.88
CA GLY A 234 25.66 -3.58 -8.38
C GLY A 234 26.04 -4.51 -9.52
N GLY A 235 27.31 -4.89 -9.62
CA GLY A 235 27.72 -5.98 -10.49
C GLY A 235 27.44 -7.31 -9.81
N ASN A 236 26.92 -8.30 -10.52
CA ASN A 236 26.80 -9.72 -10.16
C ASN A 236 25.96 -10.11 -8.95
N VAL A 237 25.41 -9.20 -8.17
CA VAL A 237 24.57 -9.50 -7.00
C VAL A 237 23.41 -8.51 -6.94
N GLY A 238 22.18 -9.02 -6.97
CA GLY A 238 20.95 -8.23 -6.95
C GLY A 238 20.33 -8.05 -8.33
N ASP A 239 19.16 -7.40 -8.34
CA ASP A 239 18.41 -7.09 -9.54
C ASP A 239 18.71 -5.65 -10.00
N PRO A 240 19.51 -5.46 -11.07
CA PRO A 240 19.92 -4.13 -11.52
C PRO A 240 18.75 -3.22 -11.92
N PHE A 241 17.67 -3.79 -12.46
CA PHE A 241 16.44 -3.09 -12.77
C PHE A 241 15.28 -3.72 -11.99
N THR A 242 14.56 -2.91 -11.25
CA THR A 242 13.37 -3.33 -10.50
C THR A 242 12.22 -2.36 -10.75
N LYS A 243 11.04 -2.89 -11.07
CA LYS A 243 9.79 -2.13 -11.10
C LYS A 243 8.98 -2.44 -9.86
N LEU A 244 8.66 -1.41 -9.09
CA LEU A 244 7.80 -1.47 -7.92
C LEU A 244 6.41 -0.97 -8.26
N ILE A 245 5.39 -1.66 -7.77
CA ILE A 245 4.03 -1.16 -7.65
C ILE A 245 3.88 -0.54 -6.26
N ILE A 246 3.35 0.68 -6.21
CA ILE A 246 3.16 1.46 -4.99
C ILE A 246 1.67 1.67 -4.83
N GLN A 247 1.07 1.08 -3.78
CA GLN A 247 -0.37 1.10 -3.53
C GLN A 247 -0.70 1.71 -2.16
N GLY A 248 -1.85 2.39 -2.09
CA GLY A 248 -2.44 2.94 -0.87
C GLY A 248 -2.30 4.46 -0.74
N VAL A 249 -3.19 5.07 0.03
CA VAL A 249 -3.24 6.53 0.31
C VAL A 249 -2.06 6.99 1.17
N ASN A 250 -1.60 6.15 2.05
CA ASN A 250 -0.28 6.20 2.68
C ASN A 250 0.45 5.01 2.09
N PRO A 251 1.30 5.16 1.05
CA PRO A 251 1.83 3.99 0.38
C PRO A 251 2.44 3.05 1.39
N THR A 252 1.65 2.08 1.79
CA THR A 252 1.97 1.12 2.84
C THR A 252 2.40 -0.20 2.24
N THR A 253 2.10 -0.40 0.96
CA THR A 253 2.43 -1.65 0.26
C THR A 253 3.28 -1.37 -0.96
N LEU A 254 4.50 -1.90 -0.92
CA LEU A 254 5.43 -1.94 -2.04
C LEU A 254 5.50 -3.39 -2.54
N THR A 255 5.22 -3.59 -3.81
CA THR A 255 5.26 -4.91 -4.44
C THR A 255 6.17 -4.88 -5.65
N VAL A 256 7.09 -5.84 -5.74
CA VAL A 256 7.90 -6.00 -6.95
C VAL A 256 7.01 -6.59 -8.04
N GLU A 257 6.81 -5.84 -9.13
CA GLU A 257 6.12 -6.34 -10.33
C GLU A 257 7.05 -7.24 -11.15
N GLY A 258 8.29 -6.80 -11.33
CA GLY A 258 9.28 -7.56 -12.07
C GLY A 258 10.67 -6.95 -11.95
N THR A 259 11.66 -7.77 -12.33
CA THR A 259 13.07 -7.40 -12.32
C THR A 259 13.73 -7.79 -13.64
N PHE A 260 14.88 -7.17 -13.95
CA PHE A 260 15.70 -7.55 -15.09
C PHE A 260 17.18 -7.47 -14.70
N GLN A 261 17.96 -8.46 -15.10
CA GLN A 261 19.37 -8.61 -14.74
C GLN A 261 20.29 -8.46 -15.97
N GLY A 262 21.56 -8.24 -15.74
CA GLY A 262 22.61 -8.32 -16.74
C GLY A 262 23.45 -7.05 -16.95
N TYR A 263 22.97 -5.89 -16.45
CA TYR A 263 23.66 -4.61 -16.71
C TYR A 263 23.85 -3.79 -15.44
N ARG A 264 24.91 -3.00 -15.41
CA ARG A 264 25.09 -1.92 -14.42
C ARG A 264 24.38 -0.66 -14.97
N ILE A 265 23.39 -0.17 -14.25
CA ILE A 265 22.54 0.93 -14.69
C ILE A 265 23.05 2.26 -14.12
N ASN A 266 23.20 3.24 -14.97
CA ASN A 266 23.60 4.59 -14.61
C ASN A 266 22.44 5.57 -14.59
N ASP A 267 21.45 5.35 -15.49
CA ASP A 267 20.25 6.18 -15.60
C ASP A 267 19.10 5.39 -16.23
N ILE A 268 17.86 5.78 -15.94
CA ILE A 268 16.65 5.16 -16.44
C ILE A 268 15.71 6.22 -16.99
N PHE A 269 15.14 5.95 -18.16
CA PHE A 269 13.99 6.67 -18.69
C PHE A 269 12.90 5.68 -19.09
N VAL A 270 11.64 5.97 -18.78
CA VAL A 270 10.51 5.12 -19.15
C VAL A 270 9.52 5.90 -20.00
N GLU A 271 9.08 5.31 -21.09
CA GLU A 271 8.03 5.84 -21.95
C GLU A 271 7.09 4.70 -22.37
N GLY A 272 5.87 4.71 -21.88
CA GLY A 272 4.88 3.66 -22.13
C GLY A 272 5.36 2.29 -21.65
N ASN A 273 5.39 1.32 -22.55
CA ASN A 273 5.78 -0.06 -22.24
C ASN A 273 7.29 -0.33 -22.35
N TYR A 274 8.12 0.69 -22.48
CA TYR A 274 9.55 0.54 -22.67
C TYR A 274 10.36 1.29 -21.60
N ALA A 275 11.34 0.59 -21.03
CA ALA A 275 12.38 1.21 -20.20
C ALA A 275 13.68 1.29 -21.02
N TYR A 276 14.33 2.44 -20.94
CA TYR A 276 15.62 2.71 -21.58
C TYR A 276 16.65 2.88 -20.48
N LEU A 277 17.64 2.00 -20.49
CA LEU A 277 18.67 1.94 -19.45
C LEU A 277 19.99 2.45 -20.02
N ALA A 278 20.53 3.50 -19.44
CA ALA A 278 21.93 3.89 -19.70
C ALA A 278 22.84 2.97 -18.88
N THR A 279 23.75 2.29 -19.55
CA THR A 279 24.53 1.22 -18.92
C THR A 279 26.04 1.45 -18.96
N SER A 280 26.77 0.64 -18.21
CA SER A 280 28.24 0.55 -18.27
C SER A 280 28.71 -0.66 -19.10
N ASP A 281 27.94 -1.06 -20.09
CA ASP A 281 28.32 -2.10 -21.04
C ASP A 281 28.90 -1.47 -22.32
N ASP A 282 30.08 -1.91 -22.72
CA ASP A 282 30.86 -1.34 -23.83
C ASP A 282 30.26 -1.62 -25.23
N GLU A 283 29.27 -2.50 -25.31
CA GLU A 283 28.58 -2.86 -26.58
C GLU A 283 27.11 -2.44 -26.58
N LYS A 284 26.59 -2.06 -25.42
CA LYS A 284 25.17 -1.72 -25.22
C LYS A 284 25.00 -0.55 -24.25
N GLU A 285 25.50 0.60 -24.66
CA GLU A 285 25.40 1.83 -23.85
C GLU A 285 23.96 2.19 -23.48
N ILE A 286 22.99 1.85 -24.34
CA ILE A 286 21.57 1.88 -24.01
C ILE A 286 20.98 0.50 -24.24
N VAL A 287 20.27 -0.01 -23.25
CA VAL A 287 19.45 -1.22 -23.36
C VAL A 287 17.98 -0.82 -23.37
N ILE A 288 17.20 -1.40 -24.27
CA ILE A 288 15.76 -1.18 -24.40
C ILE A 288 15.04 -2.42 -23.89
N LEU A 289 14.29 -2.27 -22.81
CA LEU A 289 13.45 -3.35 -22.24
C LEU A 289 11.99 -3.15 -22.65
N ASP A 290 11.33 -4.21 -23.06
CA ASP A 290 9.88 -4.31 -23.05
C ASP A 290 9.43 -4.70 -21.63
N ILE A 291 8.70 -3.81 -20.98
CA ILE A 291 8.19 -3.97 -19.60
C ILE A 291 6.67 -4.17 -19.56
N SER A 292 6.06 -4.50 -20.69
CA SER A 292 4.61 -4.74 -20.79
C SER A 292 4.15 -6.04 -20.11
N SER A 293 5.07 -6.98 -19.89
CA SER A 293 4.79 -8.26 -19.24
C SER A 293 6.03 -8.84 -18.54
N VAL A 294 5.81 -9.59 -17.46
CA VAL A 294 6.87 -10.30 -16.74
C VAL A 294 7.01 -11.72 -17.30
N PRO A 295 8.25 -12.23 -17.55
CA PRO A 295 9.55 -11.57 -17.36
C PRO A 295 9.84 -10.51 -18.43
N TYR A 296 10.46 -9.40 -18.02
CA TYR A 296 10.88 -8.33 -18.93
C TYR A 296 11.88 -8.81 -19.94
N GLN A 297 11.81 -8.25 -21.16
CA GLN A 297 12.63 -8.69 -22.28
C GLN A 297 13.49 -7.56 -22.82
N GLU A 298 14.78 -7.81 -23.00
CA GLU A 298 15.61 -6.95 -23.84
C GLU A 298 15.16 -7.10 -25.29
N VAL A 299 14.69 -6.03 -25.89
CA VAL A 299 14.21 -6.02 -27.27
C VAL A 299 15.16 -5.28 -28.21
N GLY A 300 15.96 -4.34 -27.70
CA GLY A 300 16.89 -3.57 -28.50
C GLY A 300 18.01 -2.93 -27.67
N HIS A 301 18.98 -2.37 -28.37
CA HIS A 301 20.11 -1.68 -27.75
C HIS A 301 20.70 -0.62 -28.69
N VAL A 302 21.48 0.27 -28.11
CA VAL A 302 22.35 1.22 -28.83
C VAL A 302 23.79 0.86 -28.51
N ASN A 303 24.59 0.63 -29.55
CA ASN A 303 26.04 0.60 -29.42
C ASN A 303 26.59 1.95 -29.89
N ALA A 304 27.29 2.64 -29.00
CA ALA A 304 27.87 3.95 -29.25
C ALA A 304 29.37 3.95 -28.93
N PRO A 305 30.16 3.15 -29.68
CA PRO A 305 31.56 2.94 -29.34
C PRO A 305 32.35 4.24 -29.40
N ASP A 306 33.20 4.43 -28.43
CA ASP A 306 34.16 5.52 -28.38
C ASP A 306 35.59 4.99 -28.17
N GLN A 307 36.57 5.88 -28.28
CA GLN A 307 37.99 5.53 -28.19
C GLN A 307 38.39 4.94 -26.81
N TRP A 308 37.59 5.20 -25.77
CA TRP A 308 37.94 4.93 -24.37
C TRP A 308 36.98 3.99 -23.67
N ASN A 309 36.00 3.42 -24.37
CA ASN A 309 34.92 2.60 -23.82
C ASN A 309 34.25 3.26 -22.60
N ASN A 310 33.82 4.52 -22.77
CA ASN A 310 33.18 5.23 -21.69
C ASN A 310 31.72 4.79 -21.53
N ASP A 311 31.27 4.70 -20.31
CA ASP A 311 29.88 4.39 -19.94
C ASP A 311 28.90 5.43 -20.46
N ALA A 312 27.68 5.02 -20.84
CA ALA A 312 26.55 5.95 -20.93
C ALA A 312 26.15 6.40 -19.53
N ARG A 313 25.98 7.73 -19.33
CA ARG A 313 25.67 8.31 -18.03
C ARG A 313 24.22 8.69 -17.86
N SER A 314 23.60 9.19 -18.93
CA SER A 314 22.21 9.62 -18.93
C SER A 314 21.53 9.25 -20.24
N VAL A 315 20.21 9.04 -20.17
CA VAL A 315 19.36 8.74 -21.32
C VAL A 315 18.07 9.54 -21.22
N PHE A 316 17.64 10.08 -22.36
CA PHE A 316 16.35 10.74 -22.50
C PHE A 316 15.68 10.33 -23.82
N VAL A 317 14.38 10.06 -23.78
CA VAL A 317 13.63 9.68 -24.98
C VAL A 317 12.51 10.68 -25.24
N LYS A 318 12.33 11.01 -26.49
CA LYS A 318 11.21 11.82 -26.96
C LYS A 318 10.65 11.23 -28.25
N GLY A 319 9.58 10.46 -28.13
CA GLY A 319 8.93 9.79 -29.25
C GLY A 319 9.86 8.80 -29.96
N ASN A 320 10.21 9.08 -31.22
CA ASN A 320 11.06 8.18 -32.02
C ASN A 320 12.55 8.57 -32.02
N VAL A 321 12.97 9.39 -31.09
CA VAL A 321 14.39 9.79 -30.96
C VAL A 321 14.81 9.63 -29.49
N GLY A 322 15.92 8.94 -29.32
CA GLY A 322 16.61 8.89 -28.03
C GLY A 322 17.88 9.73 -28.04
N TYR A 323 18.29 10.15 -26.88
CA TYR A 323 19.52 10.88 -26.62
C TYR A 323 20.28 10.20 -25.49
N LEU A 324 21.59 10.14 -25.60
CA LEU A 324 22.46 9.60 -24.56
C LEU A 324 23.68 10.52 -24.36
N THR A 325 24.25 10.42 -23.17
CA THR A 325 25.54 11.06 -22.86
C THR A 325 26.62 9.99 -22.68
N GLN A 326 27.79 10.27 -23.21
CA GLN A 326 28.96 9.40 -23.09
C GLN A 326 30.22 10.27 -23.15
N SER A 327 31.03 10.28 -22.09
CA SER A 327 32.17 11.20 -21.99
C SER A 327 31.72 12.66 -22.23
N THR A 328 32.31 13.37 -23.17
CA THR A 328 31.96 14.75 -23.53
C THR A 328 30.91 14.86 -24.64
N TYR A 329 30.37 13.73 -25.08
CA TYR A 329 29.45 13.71 -26.22
C TYR A 329 28.01 13.61 -25.75
N VAL A 330 27.14 14.32 -26.46
CA VAL A 330 25.72 14.07 -26.59
C VAL A 330 25.49 13.38 -27.93
N ARG A 331 24.79 12.25 -27.91
CA ARG A 331 24.46 11.48 -29.10
C ARG A 331 22.96 11.33 -29.22
N SER A 332 22.43 11.46 -30.42
CA SER A 332 21.06 11.10 -30.76
C SER A 332 21.04 9.76 -31.48
N PHE A 333 19.98 8.98 -31.27
CA PHE A 333 19.78 7.68 -31.89
C PHE A 333 18.32 7.47 -32.33
N ASP A 334 18.13 6.60 -33.31
CA ASP A 334 16.82 6.33 -33.90
C ASP A 334 16.03 5.33 -33.06
N LEU A 335 14.80 5.69 -32.72
CA LEU A 335 13.81 4.85 -32.05
C LEU A 335 12.53 4.66 -32.87
N SER A 336 12.59 4.82 -34.19
CA SER A 336 11.47 4.45 -35.08
C SER A 336 11.06 2.97 -34.96
N SER A 337 11.99 2.12 -34.55
CA SER A 337 11.77 0.78 -34.01
C SER A 337 12.40 0.70 -32.62
N LYS A 338 11.81 -0.11 -31.74
CA LYS A 338 12.37 -0.38 -30.38
C LYS A 338 13.23 -1.65 -30.38
N THR A 339 13.28 -2.42 -31.48
CA THR A 339 13.92 -3.74 -31.53
C THR A 339 15.27 -3.71 -32.28
N GLY A 340 16.18 -4.60 -31.85
CA GLY A 340 17.51 -4.77 -32.45
C GLY A 340 18.46 -3.62 -32.16
N SER A 341 19.60 -3.59 -32.85
CA SER A 341 20.58 -2.50 -32.70
C SER A 341 20.05 -1.20 -33.30
N ARG A 342 20.05 -0.13 -32.52
CA ARG A 342 19.52 1.18 -32.93
C ARG A 342 20.66 2.08 -33.39
N PRO A 343 20.58 2.70 -34.58
CA PRO A 343 21.66 3.48 -35.14
C PRO A 343 21.78 4.86 -34.46
N ILE A 344 23.03 5.33 -34.28
CA ILE A 344 23.32 6.70 -33.91
C ILE A 344 23.00 7.60 -35.12
N LEU A 345 22.25 8.69 -34.88
CA LEU A 345 21.89 9.69 -35.89
C LEU A 345 22.91 10.82 -35.94
N ASN A 346 23.40 11.25 -34.78
CA ASN A 346 24.39 12.33 -34.66
C ASN A 346 25.19 12.18 -33.38
N SER A 347 26.39 12.76 -33.37
CA SER A 347 27.29 12.79 -32.21
C SER A 347 27.98 14.14 -32.17
N ILE A 348 27.85 14.87 -31.08
CA ILE A 348 28.41 16.18 -30.90
C ILE A 348 29.12 16.28 -29.55
N SER A 349 30.40 16.69 -29.56
CA SER A 349 31.12 17.04 -28.32
C SER A 349 30.74 18.44 -27.89
N ILE A 350 30.31 18.56 -26.61
CA ILE A 350 29.85 19.83 -26.06
C ILE A 350 30.84 20.45 -25.07
N SER A 351 31.87 19.72 -24.68
CA SER A 351 32.92 20.22 -23.76
C SER A 351 33.96 21.07 -24.46
N LEU A 352 34.55 22.01 -23.72
CA LEU A 352 35.73 22.74 -24.11
C LEU A 352 37.03 22.10 -23.60
N ILE A 353 36.93 21.15 -22.63
CA ILE A 353 38.06 20.46 -22.02
C ILE A 353 37.86 18.96 -22.15
N PRO A 354 37.95 18.39 -23.36
CA PRO A 354 37.47 17.03 -23.64
C PRO A 354 38.22 15.92 -22.92
N TRP A 355 39.38 16.16 -22.31
CA TRP A 355 40.15 15.14 -21.61
C TRP A 355 39.87 15.00 -20.10
N ILE A 356 39.09 15.92 -19.52
CA ILE A 356 38.70 15.85 -18.09
C ILE A 356 37.21 16.03 -17.87
N ALA A 357 36.51 16.72 -18.78
CA ALA A 357 35.08 16.98 -18.65
C ALA A 357 34.23 15.75 -19.07
N SER A 358 33.03 15.68 -18.54
CA SER A 358 32.01 14.72 -18.97
C SER A 358 30.63 15.33 -18.88
N VAL A 359 29.72 14.84 -19.71
CA VAL A 359 28.30 15.18 -19.64
C VAL A 359 27.61 14.28 -18.64
N SER A 360 27.04 14.86 -17.57
CA SER A 360 26.46 14.12 -16.47
C SER A 360 25.01 13.76 -16.74
N GLN A 361 24.20 14.75 -17.11
CA GLN A 361 22.77 14.56 -17.37
C GLN A 361 22.30 15.30 -18.61
N ILE A 362 21.21 14.82 -19.19
CA ILE A 362 20.47 15.50 -20.26
C ILE A 362 18.99 15.51 -19.98
N HIS A 363 18.35 16.59 -20.45
CA HIS A 363 16.89 16.71 -20.49
C HIS A 363 16.48 17.33 -21.81
N VAL A 364 15.39 16.84 -22.42
CA VAL A 364 14.89 17.38 -23.69
C VAL A 364 13.50 17.94 -23.52
N LYS A 365 13.37 19.24 -23.82
CA LYS A 365 12.08 19.92 -23.84
C LYS A 365 11.89 20.61 -25.18
N ASP A 366 10.78 20.36 -25.83
CA ASP A 366 10.50 20.83 -27.19
C ASP A 366 11.63 20.50 -28.18
N ASN A 367 12.23 21.47 -28.79
CA ASN A 367 13.35 21.32 -29.74
C ASN A 367 14.72 21.60 -29.09
N TYR A 368 14.79 21.63 -27.77
CA TYR A 368 16.00 21.96 -27.06
C TYR A 368 16.43 20.82 -26.14
N LEU A 369 17.73 20.53 -26.15
CA LEU A 369 18.37 19.63 -25.21
C LEU A 369 19.24 20.49 -24.27
N TYR A 370 19.05 20.23 -22.98
CA TYR A 370 19.81 20.81 -21.88
C TYR A 370 20.77 19.75 -21.38
N ALA A 371 22.06 20.09 -21.26
CA ALA A 371 23.08 19.15 -20.81
C ALA A 371 23.90 19.76 -19.68
N SER A 372 24.08 19.02 -18.61
CA SER A 372 25.00 19.38 -17.53
C SER A 372 26.39 18.82 -17.78
N LEU A 373 27.42 19.58 -17.42
CA LEU A 373 28.82 19.20 -17.60
C LEU A 373 29.55 19.17 -16.25
N ASP A 374 30.36 18.15 -16.05
CA ASP A 374 31.30 18.03 -14.95
C ASP A 374 32.68 18.49 -15.40
N TRP A 375 33.39 19.22 -14.53
CA TRP A 375 34.79 19.58 -14.73
C TRP A 375 35.07 20.38 -16.00
N ASP A 376 34.10 21.17 -16.50
CA ASP A 376 34.26 22.10 -17.60
C ASP A 376 34.24 23.56 -17.10
N TRP A 377 34.56 24.51 -17.95
CA TRP A 377 34.39 25.93 -17.68
C TRP A 377 32.93 26.37 -17.73
N TYR A 378 32.07 25.50 -18.18
CA TYR A 378 30.63 25.73 -18.30
C TYR A 378 29.89 24.48 -17.82
N GLU A 379 29.00 24.67 -16.89
CA GLU A 379 28.23 23.55 -16.31
C GLU A 379 26.93 23.27 -17.05
N LEU A 380 26.42 24.24 -17.84
CA LEU A 380 25.20 24.07 -18.64
C LEU A 380 25.47 24.36 -20.12
N ALA A 381 25.05 23.47 -21.00
CA ALA A 381 24.96 23.69 -22.44
C ALA A 381 23.53 23.48 -22.93
N ILE A 382 23.08 24.34 -23.87
CA ILE A 382 21.79 24.20 -24.55
C ILE A 382 22.05 23.93 -26.03
N LEU A 383 21.39 22.89 -26.56
CA LEU A 383 21.48 22.49 -27.95
C LEU A 383 20.13 22.60 -28.65
N ASP A 384 20.15 22.98 -29.91
CA ASP A 384 19.02 22.82 -30.84
C ASP A 384 19.02 21.37 -31.35
N VAL A 385 17.96 20.66 -31.07
CA VAL A 385 17.71 19.26 -31.48
C VAL A 385 16.48 19.13 -32.37
N SER A 386 16.01 20.24 -32.96
CA SER A 386 14.91 20.24 -33.95
C SER A 386 15.18 19.30 -35.13
N ASN A 387 16.45 19.12 -35.47
CA ASN A 387 16.92 18.07 -36.36
C ASN A 387 17.91 17.16 -35.63
N PRO A 388 17.47 16.00 -35.13
CA PRO A 388 18.32 15.09 -34.38
C PRO A 388 19.57 14.63 -35.11
N SER A 389 19.57 14.59 -36.45
CA SER A 389 20.73 14.23 -37.27
C SER A 389 21.72 15.41 -37.47
N LYS A 390 21.41 16.59 -36.96
CA LYS A 390 22.24 17.81 -37.11
C LYS A 390 22.12 18.72 -35.87
N MET A 391 22.36 18.17 -34.70
CA MET A 391 22.35 18.94 -33.44
C MET A 391 23.33 20.09 -33.46
N LYS A 392 22.97 21.20 -32.79
CA LYS A 392 23.81 22.41 -32.71
C LYS A 392 23.86 22.97 -31.29
N ILE A 393 25.03 23.34 -30.82
CA ILE A 393 25.16 24.05 -29.56
C ILE A 393 24.70 25.49 -29.76
N LEU A 394 23.75 25.94 -28.92
CA LEU A 394 23.23 27.31 -28.94
C LEU A 394 23.94 28.21 -27.93
N SER A 395 24.09 27.71 -26.71
CA SER A 395 24.69 28.48 -25.62
C SER A 395 25.41 27.59 -24.61
N ARG A 396 26.28 28.22 -23.82
CA ARG A 396 26.93 27.64 -22.66
C ARG A 396 26.87 28.63 -21.50
N THR A 397 26.65 28.15 -20.29
CA THR A 397 26.53 28.96 -19.09
C THR A 397 27.42 28.40 -17.98
N SER A 398 28.29 29.28 -17.45
CA SER A 398 29.07 28.95 -16.24
C SER A 398 28.28 29.34 -14.99
N VAL A 399 28.32 28.50 -13.98
CA VAL A 399 27.64 28.66 -12.70
C VAL A 399 28.65 28.87 -11.58
N ASN A 400 29.35 27.84 -11.12
CA ASN A 400 30.29 27.93 -10.00
C ASN A 400 31.56 27.09 -10.16
N ASN A 401 31.80 26.50 -11.32
CA ASN A 401 32.90 25.58 -11.62
C ASN A 401 32.98 24.35 -10.70
N GLN A 402 31.82 23.90 -10.17
CA GLN A 402 31.73 22.69 -9.38
C GLN A 402 31.13 21.55 -10.21
N GLN A 403 31.32 20.32 -9.75
CA GLN A 403 30.69 19.15 -10.36
C GLN A 403 29.18 19.23 -10.23
N VAL A 404 28.46 18.93 -11.30
CA VAL A 404 27.01 18.89 -11.36
C VAL A 404 26.56 17.45 -11.25
N TYR A 405 25.61 17.19 -10.37
CA TYR A 405 25.05 15.86 -10.21
C TYR A 405 23.64 15.74 -10.77
N ASP A 406 22.85 16.81 -10.68
CA ASP A 406 21.49 16.80 -11.17
C ASP A 406 21.02 18.18 -11.66
N MET A 407 20.07 18.16 -12.59
CA MET A 407 19.36 19.33 -13.06
C MET A 407 17.90 18.99 -13.36
N TYR A 408 17.02 19.92 -13.12
CA TYR A 408 15.61 19.86 -13.50
C TYR A 408 15.31 20.97 -14.50
N VAL A 409 14.55 20.66 -15.55
CA VAL A 409 14.11 21.63 -16.56
C VAL A 409 12.61 21.82 -16.43
N SER A 410 12.15 23.08 -16.31
CA SER A 410 10.72 23.38 -16.21
C SER A 410 9.92 22.90 -17.42
N ASP A 411 8.62 22.69 -17.23
CA ASP A 411 7.74 22.18 -18.27
C ASP A 411 7.64 23.08 -19.50
N ASP A 412 7.83 24.36 -19.37
CA ASP A 412 7.91 25.33 -20.46
C ASP A 412 9.33 25.50 -21.04
N GLY A 413 10.33 24.84 -20.45
CA GLY A 413 11.73 24.93 -20.83
C GLY A 413 12.38 26.27 -20.53
N ASN A 414 11.74 27.17 -19.78
CA ASN A 414 12.24 28.51 -19.51
C ASN A 414 13.07 28.62 -18.23
N ARG A 415 13.12 27.56 -17.43
CA ARG A 415 13.96 27.48 -16.23
C ARG A 415 14.78 26.20 -16.21
N VAL A 416 15.97 26.30 -15.69
CA VAL A 416 16.79 25.17 -15.27
C VAL A 416 17.16 25.39 -13.81
N TYR A 417 16.85 24.38 -13.02
CA TYR A 417 17.21 24.25 -11.61
C TYR A 417 18.43 23.35 -11.53
N PHE A 418 19.47 23.79 -10.82
CA PHE A 418 20.80 23.22 -10.97
C PHE A 418 21.41 22.89 -9.62
N GLY A 419 21.92 21.68 -9.44
CA GLY A 419 22.52 21.20 -8.22
C GLY A 419 23.98 20.83 -8.39
N THR A 420 24.85 21.36 -7.53
CA THR A 420 26.30 21.14 -7.60
C THR A 420 26.85 20.47 -6.34
N ASN A 421 28.12 20.09 -6.43
CA ASN A 421 28.87 19.57 -5.30
C ASN A 421 28.96 20.60 -4.17
N TYR A 422 29.03 20.09 -2.91
CA TYR A 422 29.28 20.93 -1.74
C TYR A 422 30.54 21.77 -1.90
N SER A 423 30.43 23.02 -1.56
CA SER A 423 31.56 23.97 -1.48
C SER A 423 31.49 24.75 -0.16
N SER A 424 32.62 25.01 0.47
CA SER A 424 32.64 25.85 1.68
C SER A 424 32.40 27.35 1.38
N SER A 425 32.59 27.79 0.14
CA SER A 425 32.51 29.20 -0.26
C SER A 425 31.44 29.52 -1.29
N GLU A 426 31.07 28.55 -2.12
CA GLU A 426 30.13 28.74 -3.21
C GLU A 426 28.73 28.22 -2.84
N HIS A 427 27.71 28.69 -3.56
CA HIS A 427 26.36 28.15 -3.49
C HIS A 427 26.26 26.84 -4.26
N GLU A 428 25.36 25.94 -3.86
CA GLU A 428 25.17 24.63 -4.46
C GLU A 428 23.83 24.49 -5.21
N PHE A 429 22.92 25.43 -5.05
CA PHE A 429 21.63 25.45 -5.76
C PHE A 429 21.49 26.74 -6.55
N PHE A 430 21.03 26.64 -7.82
CA PHE A 430 20.88 27.74 -8.75
C PHE A 430 19.57 27.64 -9.52
N ILE A 431 18.95 28.79 -9.80
CA ILE A 431 17.85 28.97 -10.74
C ILE A 431 18.35 29.79 -11.91
N ILE A 432 18.24 29.25 -13.13
CA ILE A 432 18.79 29.80 -14.36
C ILE A 432 17.63 30.13 -15.31
N ASP A 433 17.60 31.34 -15.84
CA ASP A 433 16.67 31.75 -16.89
C ASP A 433 17.15 31.24 -18.24
N THR A 434 16.40 30.31 -18.80
CA THR A 434 16.65 29.73 -20.12
C THR A 434 15.58 30.12 -21.15
N SER A 435 14.80 31.17 -20.91
CA SER A 435 13.77 31.64 -21.84
C SER A 435 14.38 32.04 -23.21
N VAL A 436 15.64 32.53 -23.23
CA VAL A 436 16.39 32.81 -24.45
C VAL A 436 17.54 31.81 -24.60
N LYS A 437 17.40 30.88 -25.55
CA LYS A 437 18.28 29.71 -25.69
C LYS A 437 19.66 29.97 -26.31
N ASN A 438 19.83 31.04 -27.04
CA ASN A 438 21.01 31.29 -27.87
C ASN A 438 21.99 32.36 -27.30
N ILE A 439 21.86 32.66 -26.01
CA ILE A 439 22.76 33.52 -25.26
C ILE A 439 23.22 32.84 -23.98
N LYS A 440 24.25 33.34 -23.33
CA LYS A 440 24.59 32.93 -21.97
C LYS A 440 23.38 33.17 -21.05
N CYS A 441 22.88 32.13 -20.43
CA CYS A 441 21.70 32.20 -19.59
C CYS A 441 21.97 32.93 -18.27
N PRO A 442 21.15 33.90 -17.88
CA PRO A 442 21.32 34.60 -16.61
C PRO A 442 20.93 33.70 -15.42
N ILE A 443 21.69 33.83 -14.33
CA ILE A 443 21.33 33.23 -13.06
C ILE A 443 20.32 34.14 -12.36
N ILE A 444 19.12 33.65 -12.09
CA ILE A 444 18.06 34.38 -11.37
C ILE A 444 18.38 34.44 -9.89
N ALA A 445 18.70 33.30 -9.30
CA ALA A 445 19.00 33.13 -7.89
C ALA A 445 19.98 31.99 -7.64
N SER A 446 20.63 32.04 -6.50
CA SER A 446 21.44 30.96 -5.98
C SER A 446 21.30 30.85 -4.46
N ARG A 447 21.46 29.64 -3.89
CA ARG A 447 21.40 29.42 -2.46
C ARG A 447 22.49 28.48 -1.98
N LYS A 448 23.01 28.83 -0.81
CA LYS A 448 23.84 27.94 0.00
C LYS A 448 22.94 26.94 0.68
N VAL A 449 23.13 25.64 0.40
CA VAL A 449 22.32 24.55 0.97
C VAL A 449 23.15 23.62 1.84
N ASP A 450 24.46 23.82 1.88
CA ASP A 450 25.43 23.08 2.72
C ASP A 450 25.38 21.55 2.52
N MET A 451 25.05 21.10 1.30
CA MET A 451 25.10 19.70 0.90
C MET A 451 25.57 19.56 -0.55
N THR A 452 26.06 18.38 -0.90
CA THR A 452 26.20 17.96 -2.29
C THR A 452 24.82 17.62 -2.83
N VAL A 453 24.26 18.45 -3.70
CA VAL A 453 22.94 18.22 -4.29
C VAL A 453 23.03 17.08 -5.30
N ARG A 454 22.30 16.00 -5.05
CA ARG A 454 22.29 14.75 -5.84
C ARG A 454 21.04 14.56 -6.65
N GLY A 455 19.95 15.21 -6.25
CA GLY A 455 18.67 15.13 -6.94
C GLY A 455 17.84 16.39 -6.72
N ILE A 456 17.07 16.75 -7.73
CA ILE A 456 16.20 17.93 -7.76
C ILE A 456 14.83 17.52 -8.29
N SER A 457 13.79 17.91 -7.59
CA SER A 457 12.42 17.79 -8.08
C SER A 457 11.69 19.11 -7.89
N VAL A 458 10.99 19.57 -8.91
CA VAL A 458 10.18 20.79 -8.85
C VAL A 458 8.72 20.40 -8.94
N VAL A 459 7.92 20.90 -8.03
CA VAL A 459 6.53 20.52 -7.81
C VAL A 459 5.65 21.77 -7.61
N GLU A 460 4.35 21.57 -7.44
CA GLU A 460 3.35 22.64 -7.27
C GLU A 460 3.42 23.71 -8.39
N ASP A 461 3.34 23.25 -9.63
CA ASP A 461 3.38 24.11 -10.81
C ASP A 461 4.59 25.08 -10.84
N GLY A 462 5.73 24.62 -10.28
CA GLY A 462 6.95 25.40 -10.24
C GLY A 462 7.11 26.28 -9.00
N ASN A 463 6.28 26.14 -7.98
CA ASN A 463 6.36 26.98 -6.76
C ASN A 463 7.22 26.40 -5.63
N VAL A 464 7.52 25.10 -5.70
CA VAL A 464 8.32 24.39 -4.70
C VAL A 464 9.42 23.58 -5.37
N VAL A 465 10.62 23.64 -4.82
CA VAL A 465 11.74 22.76 -5.18
C VAL A 465 12.14 21.90 -4.00
N VAL A 466 12.30 20.62 -4.26
CA VAL A 466 12.86 19.64 -3.34
C VAL A 466 14.27 19.32 -3.78
N LEU A 467 15.23 19.52 -2.89
CA LEU A 467 16.64 19.21 -3.08
C LEU A 467 17.02 18.04 -2.17
N VAL A 468 17.67 17.05 -2.75
CA VAL A 468 18.21 15.93 -1.98
C VAL A 468 19.70 15.76 -2.22
N GLY A 469 20.39 15.18 -1.24
CA GLY A 469 21.83 15.04 -1.39
C GLY A 469 22.53 14.32 -0.27
N THR A 470 23.84 14.56 -0.19
CA THR A 470 24.74 13.97 0.80
C THR A 470 25.46 15.07 1.56
N SER A 471 25.73 14.86 2.84
CA SER A 471 26.26 15.83 3.78
C SER A 471 25.26 16.94 4.15
N GLY A 472 25.22 17.36 5.39
CA GLY A 472 24.30 18.37 5.88
C GLY A 472 22.89 17.80 6.18
N GLN A 473 21.86 18.53 5.82
CA GLN A 473 20.48 18.06 5.85
C GLN A 473 20.09 17.55 4.46
N GLU A 474 19.95 16.25 4.33
CA GLU A 474 19.96 15.53 3.05
C GLU A 474 18.67 15.63 2.24
N TYR A 475 17.59 16.15 2.83
CA TYR A 475 16.32 16.48 2.17
C TYR A 475 15.91 17.89 2.58
N GLN A 476 15.84 18.80 1.62
CA GLN A 476 15.50 20.21 1.85
C GLN A 476 14.42 20.67 0.89
N VAL A 477 13.48 21.46 1.39
CA VAL A 477 12.37 22.00 0.62
C VAL A 477 12.45 23.52 0.61
N PHE A 478 12.34 24.11 -0.57
CA PHE A 478 12.36 25.55 -0.78
C PHE A 478 11.08 26.01 -1.48
N SER A 479 10.45 27.04 -0.95
CA SER A 479 9.47 27.82 -1.71
C SER A 479 10.22 28.71 -2.70
N ILE A 480 9.81 28.66 -3.95
CA ILE A 480 10.32 29.46 -5.06
C ILE A 480 9.21 30.27 -5.73
N THR A 481 8.13 30.55 -5.00
CA THR A 481 7.06 31.49 -5.42
C THR A 481 7.65 32.84 -5.84
N ASP A 482 8.73 33.28 -5.18
CA ASP A 482 9.62 34.33 -5.65
C ASP A 482 10.94 33.68 -6.06
N GLU A 483 11.11 33.43 -7.37
CA GLU A 483 12.32 32.81 -7.93
C GLU A 483 13.60 33.59 -7.61
N THR A 484 13.50 34.91 -7.39
CA THR A 484 14.67 35.76 -7.07
C THR A 484 15.15 35.58 -5.64
N ASN A 485 14.27 35.02 -4.77
CA ASN A 485 14.56 34.82 -3.36
C ASN A 485 14.02 33.46 -2.84
N PRO A 486 14.56 32.32 -3.28
CA PRO A 486 14.17 31.01 -2.76
C PRO A 486 14.31 30.95 -1.24
N VAL A 487 13.24 30.52 -0.53
CA VAL A 487 13.19 30.45 0.92
C VAL A 487 13.05 29.00 1.35
N LYS A 488 13.98 28.52 2.18
CA LYS A 488 13.86 27.20 2.78
C LYS A 488 12.65 27.16 3.71
N CYS A 489 11.69 26.30 3.43
CA CYS A 489 10.46 26.15 4.20
C CYS A 489 10.39 24.82 4.97
N GLY A 490 11.19 23.81 4.59
CA GLY A 490 11.16 22.51 5.24
C GLY A 490 12.41 21.68 4.99
N GLY A 491 12.39 20.47 5.56
CA GLY A 491 13.45 19.49 5.36
C GLY A 491 13.55 18.48 6.48
N MET A 492 14.27 17.41 6.22
CA MET A 492 14.57 16.36 7.20
C MET A 492 15.99 15.82 7.02
N SER A 493 16.52 15.22 8.08
CA SER A 493 17.82 14.55 8.00
C SER A 493 17.66 13.09 7.64
N ILE A 494 18.47 12.63 6.67
CA ILE A 494 18.56 11.24 6.22
C ILE A 494 20.04 10.86 6.23
N PRO A 495 20.58 10.43 7.38
CA PRO A 495 22.03 10.28 7.60
C PRO A 495 22.75 9.35 6.62
N SER A 496 22.03 8.43 5.98
CA SER A 496 22.57 7.57 4.91
C SER A 496 22.86 8.34 3.60
N GLY A 497 22.40 9.59 3.49
CA GLY A 497 22.41 10.36 2.26
C GLY A 497 21.28 9.97 1.32
N VAL A 498 20.97 10.88 0.39
CA VAL A 498 19.99 10.65 -0.69
C VAL A 498 20.69 10.88 -2.02
N TYR A 499 20.53 9.95 -2.95
CA TYR A 499 21.28 9.90 -4.21
C TYR A 499 20.47 10.26 -5.45
N ASP A 500 19.14 10.15 -5.35
CA ASP A 500 18.22 10.53 -6.43
C ASP A 500 16.80 10.70 -5.89
N ILE A 501 15.95 11.44 -6.62
CA ILE A 501 14.58 11.75 -6.25
C ILE A 501 13.68 11.88 -7.49
N GLN A 502 12.48 11.37 -7.36
CA GLN A 502 11.36 11.70 -8.22
C GLN A 502 10.14 12.02 -7.36
N SER A 503 9.58 13.21 -7.50
CA SER A 503 8.36 13.60 -6.79
C SER A 503 7.14 13.42 -7.67
N VAL A 504 6.06 12.92 -7.08
CA VAL A 504 4.79 12.65 -7.75
C VAL A 504 3.64 13.23 -6.94
N LEU A 505 2.59 13.61 -7.66
CA LEU A 505 1.32 14.05 -7.11
C LEU A 505 0.25 13.08 -7.58
N ASP A 506 -0.44 12.40 -6.66
CA ASP A 506 -1.49 11.47 -7.02
C ASP A 506 -2.79 12.22 -7.43
N PRO A 507 -3.75 11.54 -8.06
CA PRO A 507 -5.02 12.16 -8.47
C PRO A 507 -5.86 12.71 -7.30
N GLN A 508 -5.60 12.27 -6.07
CA GLN A 508 -6.25 12.73 -4.85
C GLN A 508 -5.56 13.98 -4.25
N GLY A 509 -4.44 14.41 -4.84
CA GLY A 509 -3.67 15.56 -4.38
C GLY A 509 -2.65 15.26 -3.28
N ASN A 510 -2.37 13.97 -2.98
CA ASN A 510 -1.29 13.61 -2.08
C ASN A 510 0.06 13.76 -2.77
N ALA A 511 1.04 14.25 -2.04
CA ALA A 511 2.38 14.49 -2.55
C ALA A 511 3.37 13.49 -1.97
N PHE A 512 4.17 12.89 -2.84
CA PHE A 512 5.19 11.92 -2.46
C PHE A 512 6.51 12.23 -3.16
N SER A 513 7.60 12.15 -2.41
CA SER A 513 8.95 12.05 -2.99
C SER A 513 9.43 10.61 -2.84
N TYR A 514 9.71 9.97 -3.96
CA TYR A 514 10.35 8.68 -4.02
C TYR A 514 11.85 8.91 -4.10
N ILE A 515 12.59 8.44 -3.10
CA ILE A 515 14.01 8.74 -2.95
C ILE A 515 14.85 7.47 -2.90
N LEU A 516 16.06 7.57 -3.42
CA LEU A 516 17.09 6.55 -3.26
C LEU A 516 18.09 6.97 -2.19
N THR A 517 18.23 6.12 -1.16
CA THR A 517 19.13 6.39 -0.03
C THR A 517 20.39 5.53 -0.08
N GLY A 518 21.41 5.91 0.69
CA GLY A 518 22.60 5.10 0.90
C GLY A 518 22.47 4.06 2.02
N ASP A 519 21.27 3.83 2.54
CA ASP A 519 21.00 2.79 3.51
C ASP A 519 20.92 1.44 2.80
N LYS A 520 21.76 0.48 3.20
CA LYS A 520 21.87 -0.85 2.58
C LYS A 520 20.66 -1.78 2.82
N HIS A 521 19.69 -1.35 3.61
CA HIS A 521 18.49 -2.11 3.95
C HIS A 521 17.20 -1.34 3.64
N GLN A 522 17.32 -0.11 3.17
CA GLN A 522 16.21 0.78 2.83
C GLN A 522 16.63 1.72 1.70
N GLU A 523 17.14 1.16 0.60
CA GLU A 523 17.64 1.96 -0.53
C GLU A 523 16.54 2.81 -1.16
N PHE A 524 15.32 2.27 -1.24
CA PHE A 524 14.16 3.03 -1.68
C PHE A 524 13.28 3.39 -0.48
N THR A 525 12.92 4.66 -0.37
CA THR A 525 12.07 5.18 0.70
C THR A 525 11.12 6.25 0.13
N ILE A 526 9.95 6.38 0.73
CA ILE A 526 8.94 7.36 0.36
C ILE A 526 8.89 8.45 1.44
N ILE A 527 8.97 9.71 1.00
CA ILE A 527 8.72 10.88 1.84
C ILE A 527 7.38 11.46 1.44
N ARG A 528 6.50 11.63 2.41
CA ARG A 528 5.20 12.28 2.22
C ARG A 528 5.36 13.78 2.43
N GLY A 529 4.75 14.58 1.57
CA GLY A 529 4.73 16.03 1.66
C GLY A 529 3.34 16.63 1.42
N GLY A 530 2.31 15.78 1.36
CA GLY A 530 0.95 16.20 1.05
C GLY A 530 0.01 16.26 2.25
N PRO A 531 -1.32 16.36 2.01
CA PRO A 531 -2.33 16.39 3.08
C PRO A 531 -2.28 15.19 4.02
N GLY A 532 -1.81 14.04 3.55
CA GLY A 532 -1.56 12.85 4.36
C GLY A 532 -0.14 12.75 4.90
N GLY A 533 0.72 13.74 4.70
CA GLY A 533 2.12 13.82 5.14
C GLY A 533 2.42 15.12 5.85
N GLY A 534 3.33 15.08 6.82
CA GLY A 534 3.73 16.22 7.62
C GLY A 534 3.03 16.28 8.97
N ASP A 535 3.52 17.18 9.80
CA ASP A 535 3.16 17.34 11.23
C ASP A 535 1.65 17.54 11.42
N GLU A 536 1.03 16.73 12.27
CA GLU A 536 -0.40 16.79 12.65
C GLU A 536 -0.81 18.14 13.27
N ASP A 537 0.15 18.97 13.70
CA ASP A 537 -0.11 20.22 14.44
C ASP A 537 -0.52 21.42 13.57
N THR A 538 -0.72 21.29 12.25
CA THR A 538 -0.88 22.48 11.39
C THR A 538 -2.22 22.77 10.77
N GLY A 539 -3.24 21.99 11.06
CA GLY A 539 -4.62 22.34 10.72
C GLY A 539 -4.92 22.52 9.24
N ASN A 540 -4.22 21.81 8.36
CA ASN A 540 -4.37 21.92 6.91
C ASN A 540 -4.63 20.54 6.32
N GLY A 541 -5.89 20.20 6.06
CA GLY A 541 -6.17 18.89 5.52
C GLY A 541 -7.51 18.76 4.82
N PHE A 542 -8.59 19.23 5.45
CA PHE A 542 -9.93 18.98 4.93
C PHE A 542 -10.84 20.21 5.09
N VAL A 543 -11.86 20.33 4.20
CA VAL A 543 -12.97 21.23 4.44
C VAL A 543 -13.62 20.93 5.79
N PRO A 544 -14.09 21.94 6.53
CA PRO A 544 -14.64 21.72 7.87
C PRO A 544 -15.93 20.90 7.87
N THR A 545 -16.71 20.95 6.79
CA THR A 545 -17.97 20.20 6.65
C THR A 545 -18.18 19.77 5.21
N GLY A 546 -18.89 18.68 5.04
CA GLY A 546 -19.30 18.19 3.72
C GLY A 546 -20.48 17.24 3.82
N SER A 547 -21.12 16.97 2.71
CA SER A 547 -22.22 16.01 2.65
C SER A 547 -22.21 15.19 1.37
N TYR A 548 -22.72 13.97 1.50
CA TYR A 548 -22.88 13.05 0.39
C TYR A 548 -24.29 12.47 0.36
N ILE A 549 -24.84 12.33 -0.83
CA ILE A 549 -26.12 11.65 -1.04
C ILE A 549 -25.90 10.56 -2.07
N SER A 550 -26.14 9.30 -1.68
CA SER A 550 -25.90 8.14 -2.55
C SER A 550 -26.80 8.15 -3.80
N ALA A 551 -26.40 7.42 -4.82
CA ALA A 551 -27.34 7.04 -5.88
C ALA A 551 -28.53 6.24 -5.31
N ILE A 552 -29.70 6.34 -5.96
CA ILE A 552 -30.90 5.61 -5.55
C ILE A 552 -30.74 4.14 -5.95
N GLN A 553 -30.90 3.24 -4.98
CA GLN A 553 -30.86 1.80 -5.18
C GLN A 553 -32.28 1.25 -5.37
N ASP A 554 -32.44 0.31 -6.31
CA ASP A 554 -33.74 -0.29 -6.66
C ASP A 554 -33.75 -1.79 -6.34
N SER A 555 -34.52 -2.20 -5.34
CA SER A 555 -34.68 -3.61 -4.98
C SER A 555 -35.47 -4.43 -6.03
N LYS A 556 -36.01 -3.78 -7.04
CA LYS A 556 -36.86 -4.34 -8.12
C LYS A 556 -38.23 -4.87 -7.65
N THR A 557 -38.55 -4.75 -6.39
CA THR A 557 -39.77 -5.30 -5.80
C THR A 557 -40.42 -4.25 -4.89
N SER A 558 -41.68 -3.88 -5.14
CA SER A 558 -42.47 -3.06 -4.23
C SER A 558 -42.70 -3.81 -2.91
N ASN A 559 -42.64 -3.11 -1.79
CA ASN A 559 -42.75 -3.67 -0.45
C ASN A 559 -41.54 -4.53 0.03
N SER A 560 -40.35 -4.43 -0.57
CA SER A 560 -39.16 -5.01 0.02
C SER A 560 -39.01 -4.56 1.47
N THR A 561 -38.78 -5.52 2.38
CA THR A 561 -38.66 -5.25 3.81
C THR A 561 -37.19 -5.15 4.17
N TYR A 562 -36.80 -4.05 4.83
CA TYR A 562 -35.41 -3.79 5.22
C TYR A 562 -35.22 -4.07 6.71
N TYR A 563 -34.11 -4.76 7.06
CA TYR A 563 -33.89 -5.29 8.41
C TYR A 563 -32.74 -4.62 9.12
N THR A 564 -31.56 -4.53 8.48
CA THR A 564 -30.34 -4.05 9.12
C THR A 564 -29.57 -3.09 8.26
N LEU A 565 -28.89 -2.16 8.93
CA LEU A 565 -27.88 -1.27 8.36
C LEU A 565 -26.55 -1.53 9.09
N SER A 566 -25.55 -2.01 8.39
CA SER A 566 -24.20 -2.21 8.93
C SER A 566 -23.29 -1.13 8.41
N LEU A 567 -22.47 -0.57 9.28
CA LEU A 567 -21.53 0.50 8.99
C LEU A 567 -20.15 0.14 9.49
N GLN A 568 -19.13 0.42 8.66
CA GLN A 568 -17.74 0.52 9.08
C GLN A 568 -17.26 1.94 8.85
N THR A 569 -16.75 2.56 9.91
CA THR A 569 -16.40 3.98 9.93
C THR A 569 -15.12 4.19 10.71
N ASP A 570 -14.30 5.14 10.29
CA ASP A 570 -13.22 5.69 11.10
C ASP A 570 -13.57 7.15 11.44
N ILE A 571 -13.65 7.46 12.74
CA ILE A 571 -14.05 8.77 13.26
C ILE A 571 -12.98 9.24 14.24
N PRO A 572 -11.94 9.94 13.73
CA PRO A 572 -10.90 10.54 14.57
C PRO A 572 -11.45 11.46 15.63
N GLU A 573 -10.72 11.60 16.74
CA GLU A 573 -11.09 12.51 17.83
C GLU A 573 -11.24 13.95 17.31
N GLY A 574 -12.29 14.63 17.70
CA GLY A 574 -12.61 15.99 17.23
C GLY A 574 -13.46 16.03 15.96
N THR A 575 -13.67 14.88 15.27
CA THR A 575 -14.50 14.82 14.06
C THR A 575 -15.87 14.19 14.34
N GLN A 576 -16.82 14.37 13.44
CA GLN A 576 -18.18 13.80 13.54
C GLN A 576 -18.67 13.36 12.17
N MET A 577 -19.45 12.27 12.18
CA MET A 577 -20.17 11.81 11.00
C MET A 577 -21.58 11.39 11.39
N GLY A 578 -22.54 11.75 10.55
CA GLY A 578 -23.95 11.37 10.73
C GLY A 578 -24.55 10.81 9.46
N ILE A 579 -25.16 9.62 9.54
CA ILE A 579 -25.81 8.97 8.40
C ILE A 579 -27.32 8.95 8.63
N GLN A 580 -28.08 9.25 7.60
CA GLN A 580 -29.52 9.03 7.55
C GLN A 580 -29.89 8.26 6.30
N ILE A 581 -30.95 7.49 6.40
CA ILE A 581 -31.48 6.69 5.29
C ILE A 581 -32.88 7.14 4.94
N ARG A 582 -33.31 6.85 3.71
CA ARG A 582 -34.72 6.91 3.30
C ARG A 582 -35.06 5.71 2.43
N ILE A 583 -36.29 5.22 2.62
CA ILE A 583 -36.83 4.05 1.93
C ILE A 583 -38.26 4.41 1.52
N GLY A 584 -38.62 4.09 0.28
CA GLY A 584 -39.94 4.39 -0.25
C GLY A 584 -40.18 3.81 -1.63
N ASP A 585 -41.36 4.09 -2.21
CA ASP A 585 -41.76 3.55 -3.52
C ASP A 585 -41.63 4.58 -4.66
N SER A 586 -41.18 5.80 -4.36
CA SER A 586 -40.93 6.83 -5.37
C SER A 586 -39.55 6.64 -6.03
N PRO A 587 -39.47 6.48 -7.35
CA PRO A 587 -38.15 6.31 -8.03
C PRO A 587 -37.29 7.57 -7.98
N THR A 588 -37.83 8.72 -7.65
CA THR A 588 -37.10 9.99 -7.46
C THR A 588 -36.83 10.27 -5.99
N MET A 589 -37.34 9.47 -5.07
CA MET A 589 -37.31 9.67 -3.62
C MET A 589 -37.82 11.05 -3.16
N GLN A 590 -38.52 11.76 -4.03
CA GLN A 590 -39.09 13.08 -3.70
C GLN A 590 -40.17 12.95 -2.62
N GLY A 591 -40.11 13.77 -1.58
CA GLY A 591 -41.03 13.74 -0.45
C GLY A 591 -40.85 12.61 0.55
N VAL A 592 -39.90 11.69 0.33
CA VAL A 592 -39.54 10.65 1.29
C VAL A 592 -38.59 11.23 2.34
N PRO A 593 -38.97 11.27 3.63
CA PRO A 593 -38.13 11.89 4.67
C PRO A 593 -36.89 11.05 5.00
N TRP A 594 -35.80 11.76 5.33
CA TRP A 594 -34.61 11.17 5.90
C TRP A 594 -34.88 10.73 7.34
N LYS A 595 -34.33 9.59 7.76
CA LYS A 595 -34.54 9.00 9.07
C LYS A 595 -33.26 8.45 9.66
N GLY A 596 -33.08 8.65 10.96
CA GLY A 596 -32.06 8.02 11.77
C GLY A 596 -32.55 6.73 12.44
N PRO A 597 -31.79 6.20 13.43
CA PRO A 597 -32.05 4.91 14.07
C PRO A 597 -33.41 4.82 14.81
N ASP A 598 -33.93 5.91 15.32
CA ASP A 598 -35.23 5.95 15.98
C ASP A 598 -36.42 6.14 15.00
N GLY A 599 -36.14 6.19 13.70
CA GLY A 599 -37.12 6.41 12.65
C GLY A 599 -37.54 7.87 12.45
N THR A 600 -36.93 8.84 13.14
CA THR A 600 -37.15 10.28 13.00
C THR A 600 -36.01 10.94 12.21
N ASN A 601 -36.21 12.21 11.84
CA ASN A 601 -35.20 13.02 11.16
C ASN A 601 -34.20 13.71 12.11
N GLY A 602 -34.39 13.57 13.41
CA GLY A 602 -33.54 14.21 14.44
C GLY A 602 -32.35 13.38 14.92
N THR A 603 -32.24 12.14 14.47
CA THR A 603 -31.16 11.22 14.88
C THR A 603 -30.35 10.73 13.69
N TYR A 604 -29.13 10.22 13.99
CA TYR A 604 -28.16 9.78 12.99
C TYR A 604 -27.50 8.46 13.41
N TYR A 605 -27.23 7.62 12.45
CA TYR A 605 -26.29 6.50 12.60
C TYR A 605 -24.87 7.08 12.56
N SER A 606 -24.03 6.83 13.56
CA SER A 606 -22.77 7.59 13.71
C SER A 606 -21.56 6.75 14.15
N THR A 607 -21.68 5.43 14.27
CA THR A 607 -20.58 4.57 14.72
C THR A 607 -20.52 3.28 13.93
N SER A 608 -19.32 2.67 13.85
CA SER A 608 -19.16 1.32 13.32
C SER A 608 -20.00 0.33 14.13
N SER A 609 -21.12 -0.09 13.57
CA SER A 609 -22.05 -1.01 14.20
C SER A 609 -23.06 -1.53 13.17
N THR A 610 -23.78 -2.58 13.56
CA THR A 610 -24.95 -3.03 12.83
C THR A 610 -26.22 -2.63 13.59
N TYR A 611 -27.05 -1.83 12.94
CA TYR A 611 -28.29 -1.30 13.48
C TYR A 611 -29.49 -2.10 12.97
N SER A 612 -30.43 -2.43 13.85
CA SER A 612 -31.75 -2.92 13.44
C SER A 612 -32.61 -1.76 12.98
N LEU A 613 -33.20 -1.89 11.80
CA LEU A 613 -34.17 -0.89 11.32
C LEU A 613 -35.53 -1.11 12.03
N PRO A 614 -36.32 -0.02 12.19
CA PRO A 614 -37.65 -0.13 12.79
C PRO A 614 -38.50 -1.20 12.10
N PRO A 615 -39.26 -2.03 12.83
CA PRO A 615 -40.13 -3.03 12.26
C PRO A 615 -41.12 -2.42 11.24
N GLY A 616 -41.26 -3.07 10.08
CA GLY A 616 -42.13 -2.56 9.00
C GLY A 616 -41.52 -1.49 8.10
N THR A 617 -40.19 -1.30 8.15
CA THR A 617 -39.49 -0.45 7.18
C THR A 617 -39.53 -1.09 5.81
N LYS A 618 -40.35 -0.52 4.89
CA LYS A 618 -40.63 -1.10 3.57
C LYS A 618 -40.56 -0.08 2.47
N GLY A 619 -40.22 -0.53 1.26
CA GLY A 619 -40.20 0.25 0.04
C GLY A 619 -39.37 -0.40 -1.05
N ARG A 620 -39.57 0.03 -2.28
CA ARG A 620 -38.78 -0.46 -3.43
C ARG A 620 -37.40 0.18 -3.51
N TYR A 621 -37.30 1.47 -3.18
CA TYR A 621 -36.09 2.26 -3.37
C TYR A 621 -35.45 2.60 -2.03
N PHE A 622 -34.12 2.57 -2.02
CA PHE A 622 -33.24 2.92 -0.89
C PHE A 622 -32.26 4.02 -1.28
N GLN A 623 -32.00 4.94 -0.37
CA GLN A 623 -30.98 5.96 -0.51
C GLN A 623 -30.46 6.36 0.88
N TYR A 624 -29.20 6.70 0.98
CA TYR A 624 -28.60 7.22 2.22
C TYR A 624 -27.92 8.57 1.96
N LYS A 625 -27.78 9.35 3.02
CA LYS A 625 -26.92 10.54 3.04
C LYS A 625 -25.95 10.45 4.20
N VAL A 626 -24.81 11.09 4.02
CA VAL A 626 -23.77 11.23 5.04
C VAL A 626 -23.46 12.71 5.19
N ASP A 627 -23.51 13.20 6.42
CA ASP A 627 -23.06 14.53 6.80
C ASP A 627 -21.77 14.40 7.60
N PHE A 628 -20.70 15.09 7.18
CA PHE A 628 -19.39 15.06 7.78
C PHE A 628 -19.04 16.38 8.45
N THR A 629 -18.36 16.31 9.59
CA THR A 629 -17.71 17.45 10.25
C THR A 629 -16.30 17.06 10.62
N GLY A 630 -15.31 17.72 10.04
CA GLY A 630 -13.88 17.56 10.33
C GLY A 630 -13.39 18.63 11.30
N ASP A 631 -12.20 18.44 11.79
CA ASP A 631 -11.48 19.42 12.62
C ASP A 631 -10.49 20.25 11.78
N THR A 632 -10.56 20.16 10.46
CA THR A 632 -9.64 20.71 9.43
C THR A 632 -8.31 19.94 9.28
N VAL A 633 -7.92 19.12 10.24
CA VAL A 633 -6.73 18.24 10.19
C VAL A 633 -7.16 16.81 9.82
N ASN A 634 -8.24 16.35 10.44
CA ASN A 634 -8.76 15.00 10.28
C ASN A 634 -10.14 15.02 9.60
N SER A 635 -10.40 14.01 8.80
CA SER A 635 -11.70 13.72 8.21
C SER A 635 -12.25 12.43 8.80
N PRO A 636 -13.51 12.39 9.23
CA PRO A 636 -14.16 11.12 9.44
C PRO A 636 -14.36 10.40 8.11
N MET A 637 -14.34 9.06 8.12
CA MET A 637 -14.42 8.22 6.94
C MET A 637 -15.54 7.19 7.06
N LEU A 638 -16.32 7.01 5.99
CA LEU A 638 -17.22 5.88 5.82
C LEU A 638 -16.53 4.88 4.88
N GLU A 639 -16.14 3.73 5.41
CA GLU A 639 -15.43 2.67 4.70
C GLU A 639 -16.39 1.61 4.13
N GLU A 640 -17.49 1.32 4.84
CA GLU A 640 -18.49 0.35 4.41
C GLU A 640 -19.89 0.73 4.85
N LEU A 641 -20.86 0.55 3.96
CA LEU A 641 -22.28 0.56 4.27
C LEU A 641 -22.95 -0.63 3.61
N ILE A 642 -23.57 -1.49 4.42
CA ILE A 642 -24.35 -2.62 3.95
C ILE A 642 -25.77 -2.50 4.50
N ILE A 643 -26.78 -2.55 3.63
CA ILE A 643 -28.18 -2.64 4.05
C ILE A 643 -28.79 -3.97 3.57
N SER A 644 -29.42 -4.68 4.49
CA SER A 644 -30.07 -5.95 4.20
C SER A 644 -31.57 -5.81 3.99
N TYR A 645 -32.09 -6.52 3.01
CA TYR A 645 -33.52 -6.51 2.70
C TYR A 645 -34.01 -7.85 2.14
N GLU A 646 -35.30 -8.10 2.26
CA GLU A 646 -36.01 -9.22 1.65
C GLU A 646 -37.02 -8.69 0.63
N LYS A 647 -37.14 -9.40 -0.53
CA LYS A 647 -38.03 -9.02 -1.64
C LYS A 647 -39.48 -9.42 -1.39
#